data_15d3a1c65ec26dabfc57db24e09c3e82
#
_entry.id   15d3a1c65ec26dabfc57db24e09c3e82
#
_cell.length_a   1.000
_cell.length_b   1.000
_cell.length_c   1.000
_cell.angle_alpha   90.00
_cell.angle_beta   90.00
_cell.angle_gamma   90.00
#
_symmetry.space_group_name_H-M   'P 1'
#
loop_
_entity.id
_entity.type
_entity.pdbx_description
1 polymer ?
#
loop_
_entity_poly.entity_id
_entity_poly.type
_entity_poly.pdbx_seq_one_letter_code
_entity_poly.pdbx_strand_id
1 'polypeptide(L)'
;IFGLKQPPVRGSAPRRVGSVFPSGAEATIVKWQTLPAGGFVTHLRIASTGATGIRAKLLLPAELTQGELRVVAKIGDEAQRVPLSVALNGEIWTPATDGSSQIVEVFTTQAVDGLRIKVQEIGHFEELPFADKGPAEPALSTAAGTCTVDVACTIADDPLNGNAISERRKSVARMSFSSGGSLFSCTGTLLNSPVQQNFLITANHCISTQDEATSLTTRWFYEASTCGGSVRSDVVNLSGGARLVFTNQFVDSTLLVLNSPPPAGTIFAGWNASALSVNAPIVSISHPKGDIMKAAIGTVSVPGSADGLIRLQGYQQSMYGILFSRGIIEQGSSGSGLFTMNNGSLQLRGVLSSSTLRNSSGGLSCTDTTENANYGRFDYFYPQIKSILDGAGFVTDDFANQPGASIAALTFDVPKSATLNYVGDIDTFRINVTQTGTLYVKSTSNYDLIGALLDASGSVLENDTTNATNDDADASTNDFGISWQVSPGTYYLNVAPWVPTDLTPAGYSVTASFTTATTNYTSLWWAGEAESGWGINFNHQGNIIFGTLFTYDAGAGIWLILSRGDLQPDGSYLGKLYRTSGPAFNAVPFTPITAANLTEVGSMRVAFSSPTTGTLTYNVGSRSVTKSISKQTFATQPNCGFTGTNRSYNSNFQDLWWNPNESGWGINLTHQSDIIFGTLFTYDATGKGMWLILSRGDRIAGTQNFAGALYRTTGPNFDAQPFTPITQANLTQVGNMRLEFTDGNTAKLIYDVNGASVTKNIQRQTFDAFRPDCRAP
;
A
#
# COMPACT_ATOMS: atom_id res chain seq x y z
N ILE A 1 4.03 -4.42 6.41
CA ILE A 1 3.56 -3.99 7.74
C ILE A 1 3.03 -2.57 7.63
N PHE A 2 3.68 -1.74 6.83
CA PHE A 2 3.43 -0.33 6.73
C PHE A 2 2.55 -0.03 5.51
N GLY A 3 1.43 0.68 5.74
CA GLY A 3 0.72 1.39 4.68
C GLY A 3 -0.03 0.56 3.66
N LEU A 4 -0.22 -0.74 3.88
CA LEU A 4 -1.26 -1.42 3.15
C LEU A 4 -2.61 -0.87 3.67
N LYS A 5 -3.20 0.11 2.96
CA LYS A 5 -4.64 0.04 2.73
C LYS A 5 -4.82 -1.23 1.92
N GLN A 6 -4.67 -2.38 2.58
CA GLN A 6 -5.10 -3.63 1.98
C GLN A 6 -6.55 -3.45 1.58
N PRO A 7 -6.97 -3.94 0.40
CA PRO A 7 -8.39 -4.12 0.20
C PRO A 7 -8.89 -4.88 1.43
N PRO A 8 -9.95 -4.39 2.08
CA PRO A 8 -10.42 -4.96 3.34
C PRO A 8 -10.48 -6.47 3.18
N VAL A 9 -9.87 -7.19 4.10
CA VAL A 9 -9.97 -8.65 4.15
C VAL A 9 -11.44 -8.98 4.02
N ARG A 10 -11.76 -9.85 3.08
CA ARG A 10 -13.14 -10.24 2.79
C ARG A 10 -13.83 -10.63 4.09
N GLY A 11 -14.72 -9.76 4.60
CA GLY A 11 -15.50 -9.96 5.82
C GLY A 11 -15.43 -8.87 6.89
N SER A 12 -14.46 -7.93 6.87
CA SER A 12 -14.25 -6.94 7.94
C SER A 12 -14.16 -5.48 7.48
N ALA A 13 -14.46 -5.18 6.22
CA ALA A 13 -14.54 -3.79 5.78
C ALA A 13 -15.68 -3.05 6.49
N PRO A 14 -15.51 -1.74 6.76
CA PRO A 14 -16.64 -0.87 7.09
C PRO A 14 -17.72 -1.06 6.03
N ARG A 15 -18.96 -1.13 6.46
CA ARG A 15 -20.05 -1.25 5.51
C ARG A 15 -20.26 0.07 4.76
N ARG A 16 -20.08 0.08 3.44
CA ARG A 16 -20.43 1.22 2.61
C ARG A 16 -21.96 1.38 2.58
N VAL A 17 -22.44 2.60 2.83
CA VAL A 17 -23.87 2.95 2.88
C VAL A 17 -24.24 4.09 1.93
N GLY A 18 -23.26 4.64 1.21
CA GLY A 18 -23.49 5.72 0.27
C GLY A 18 -22.19 6.31 -0.29
N SER A 19 -22.33 7.41 -1.01
CA SER A 19 -21.26 8.16 -1.67
C SER A 19 -21.18 9.58 -1.14
N VAL A 20 -20.02 10.22 -1.27
CA VAL A 20 -19.79 11.64 -0.97
C VAL A 20 -19.35 12.34 -2.24
N PHE A 21 -20.02 13.43 -2.57
CA PHE A 21 -19.73 14.24 -3.75
C PHE A 21 -19.19 15.62 -3.34
N PRO A 22 -18.08 16.09 -3.92
CA PRO A 22 -17.64 17.46 -3.70
C PRO A 22 -18.66 18.44 -4.25
N SER A 23 -18.87 19.53 -3.53
CA SER A 23 -19.77 20.60 -3.93
C SER A 23 -19.01 21.94 -3.90
N GLY A 24 -19.16 22.73 -4.94
CA GLY A 24 -18.67 24.12 -4.97
C GLY A 24 -19.74 25.17 -4.63
N ALA A 25 -20.92 24.72 -4.18
CA ALA A 25 -22.05 25.62 -3.91
C ALA A 25 -21.77 26.52 -2.69
N GLU A 26 -22.03 27.79 -2.86
CA GLU A 26 -21.91 28.81 -1.81
C GLU A 26 -23.28 29.49 -1.62
N ALA A 27 -23.76 29.52 -0.38
CA ALA A 27 -24.96 30.27 -0.02
C ALA A 27 -24.54 31.59 0.68
N THR A 28 -24.88 32.72 0.07
CA THR A 28 -24.74 34.01 0.72
C THR A 28 -25.98 34.26 1.59
N ILE A 29 -25.79 34.48 2.89
CA ILE A 29 -26.87 34.81 3.78
C ILE A 29 -27.20 36.30 3.54
N VAL A 30 -28.31 36.52 2.85
CA VAL A 30 -28.74 37.88 2.45
C VAL A 30 -29.67 38.47 3.50
N LYS A 31 -30.34 37.65 4.31
CA LYS A 31 -31.36 38.14 5.26
C LYS A 31 -31.53 37.18 6.44
N TRP A 32 -31.37 37.76 7.64
CA TRP A 32 -31.75 37.11 8.88
C TRP A 32 -33.21 37.40 9.21
N GLN A 33 -33.90 36.38 9.72
CA GLN A 33 -35.23 36.54 10.33
C GLN A 33 -35.06 36.64 11.85
N THR A 34 -35.59 37.66 12.47
CA THR A 34 -35.58 37.81 13.94
C THR A 34 -36.69 36.93 14.53
N LEU A 35 -36.33 36.16 15.54
CA LEU A 35 -37.30 35.32 16.27
C LEU A 35 -37.94 36.12 17.42
N PRO A 36 -39.28 35.91 17.70
CA PRO A 36 -39.95 36.55 18.82
C PRO A 36 -39.36 36.23 20.18
N ALA A 37 -38.75 35.05 20.32
CA ALA A 37 -38.06 34.58 21.53
C ALA A 37 -36.60 35.06 21.63
N GLY A 38 -36.15 35.92 20.71
CA GLY A 38 -34.79 36.37 20.59
C GLY A 38 -33.91 35.52 19.68
N GLY A 39 -32.88 36.14 19.09
CA GLY A 39 -31.98 35.48 18.13
C GLY A 39 -32.44 35.62 16.68
N PHE A 40 -31.63 35.08 15.80
CA PHE A 40 -31.73 35.23 14.34
C PHE A 40 -31.64 33.88 13.67
N VAL A 41 -32.41 33.67 12.61
CA VAL A 41 -32.38 32.45 11.81
C VAL A 41 -32.25 32.74 10.32
N THR A 42 -31.61 31.82 9.62
CA THR A 42 -31.62 31.75 8.16
C THR A 42 -31.69 30.31 7.73
N HIS A 43 -32.10 30.02 6.49
CA HIS A 43 -32.35 28.68 6.01
C HIS A 43 -31.54 28.39 4.74
N LEU A 44 -30.98 27.20 4.68
CA LEU A 44 -30.37 26.61 3.50
C LEU A 44 -31.16 25.36 3.11
N ARG A 45 -31.40 25.15 1.82
CA ARG A 45 -31.94 23.91 1.31
C ARG A 45 -30.86 23.19 0.51
N ILE A 46 -30.56 21.97 0.90
CA ILE A 46 -29.57 21.12 0.25
C ILE A 46 -30.29 19.89 -0.32
N ALA A 47 -29.96 19.52 -1.55
CA ALA A 47 -30.58 18.38 -2.21
C ALA A 47 -29.58 17.56 -3.00
N SER A 48 -29.81 16.24 -3.08
CA SER A 48 -29.09 15.29 -3.92
C SER A 48 -30.08 14.34 -4.57
N THR A 49 -30.30 14.49 -5.86
CA THR A 49 -31.31 13.75 -6.62
C THR A 49 -31.05 12.25 -6.55
N GLY A 50 -32.08 11.47 -6.21
CA GLY A 50 -32.01 10.01 -6.10
C GLY A 50 -31.47 9.50 -4.77
N ALA A 51 -31.06 10.36 -3.85
CA ALA A 51 -30.64 9.94 -2.52
C ALA A 51 -31.83 9.41 -1.71
N THR A 52 -31.62 8.35 -0.94
CA THR A 52 -32.56 7.87 0.08
C THR A 52 -32.43 8.66 1.37
N GLY A 53 -31.25 9.23 1.62
CA GLY A 53 -30.96 10.16 2.70
C GLY A 53 -29.80 11.08 2.32
N ILE A 54 -29.66 12.18 3.04
CA ILE A 54 -28.68 13.23 2.74
C ILE A 54 -28.06 13.82 4.02
N ARG A 55 -26.80 14.23 3.92
CA ARG A 55 -26.08 15.08 4.86
C ARG A 55 -25.12 15.98 4.08
N ALA A 56 -24.58 17.03 4.70
CA ALA A 56 -23.64 17.92 4.03
C ALA A 56 -22.52 18.39 4.95
N LYS A 57 -21.32 18.56 4.39
CA LYS A 57 -20.18 19.23 5.03
C LYS A 57 -20.24 20.70 4.70
N LEU A 58 -20.36 21.52 5.72
CA LEU A 58 -20.43 22.98 5.62
C LEU A 58 -19.11 23.58 6.10
N LEU A 59 -18.63 24.60 5.40
CA LEU A 59 -17.61 25.50 5.91
C LEU A 59 -18.30 26.79 6.37
N LEU A 60 -18.23 27.03 7.67
CA LEU A 60 -18.80 28.19 8.33
C LEU A 60 -17.78 29.35 8.33
N PRO A 61 -18.23 30.60 8.16
CA PRO A 61 -17.37 31.75 8.33
C PRO A 61 -16.94 31.89 9.80
N ALA A 62 -15.76 32.50 10.01
CA ALA A 62 -15.14 32.62 11.34
C ALA A 62 -15.99 33.42 12.35
N GLU A 63 -16.86 34.28 11.88
CA GLU A 63 -17.75 35.09 12.69
C GLU A 63 -18.93 34.28 13.26
N LEU A 64 -19.24 33.13 12.70
CA LEU A 64 -20.38 32.28 13.08
C LEU A 64 -19.96 31.20 14.06
N THR A 65 -19.62 31.57 15.28
CA THR A 65 -19.09 30.66 16.31
C THR A 65 -20.13 30.28 17.39
N GLN A 66 -21.21 31.07 17.52
CA GLN A 66 -22.24 30.87 18.54
C GLN A 66 -23.59 30.57 17.91
N GLY A 67 -24.27 29.53 18.40
CA GLY A 67 -25.56 29.10 17.89
C GLY A 67 -25.60 27.60 17.62
N GLU A 68 -26.51 27.22 16.75
CA GLU A 68 -26.72 25.81 16.38
C GLU A 68 -27.21 25.68 14.93
N LEU A 69 -26.94 24.52 14.33
CA LEU A 69 -27.67 24.04 13.15
C LEU A 69 -28.89 23.27 13.64
N ARG A 70 -30.05 23.53 13.03
CA ARG A 70 -31.29 22.78 13.20
C ARG A 70 -31.65 22.19 11.85
N VAL A 71 -31.70 20.88 11.76
CA VAL A 71 -31.79 20.18 10.48
C VAL A 71 -33.01 19.28 10.47
N VAL A 72 -33.84 19.42 9.42
CA VAL A 72 -35.04 18.61 9.17
C VAL A 72 -35.07 18.11 7.74
N ALA A 73 -35.72 16.96 7.52
CA ALA A 73 -36.03 16.48 6.17
C ALA A 73 -37.17 17.31 5.53
N LYS A 74 -38.20 17.62 6.33
CA LYS A 74 -39.41 18.39 5.90
C LYS A 74 -39.79 19.41 6.97
N ILE A 75 -40.45 20.47 6.54
CA ILE A 75 -41.07 21.45 7.46
C ILE A 75 -42.08 20.73 8.33
N GLY A 76 -41.98 20.89 9.64
CA GLY A 76 -42.84 20.27 10.64
C GLY A 76 -42.24 19.01 11.29
N ASP A 77 -41.14 18.46 10.78
CA ASP A 77 -40.42 17.41 11.45
C ASP A 77 -39.69 17.97 12.70
N GLU A 78 -39.39 17.10 13.67
CA GLU A 78 -38.53 17.43 14.79
C GLU A 78 -37.08 17.68 14.33
N ALA A 79 -36.54 18.83 14.71
CA ALA A 79 -35.22 19.23 14.25
C ALA A 79 -34.12 18.50 15.02
N GLN A 80 -33.18 17.89 14.29
CA GLN A 80 -31.89 17.48 14.84
C GLN A 80 -31.00 18.69 15.01
N ARG A 81 -30.35 18.84 16.19
CA ARG A 81 -29.58 20.02 16.57
C ARG A 81 -28.11 19.70 16.69
N VAL A 82 -27.26 20.60 16.19
CA VAL A 82 -25.81 20.53 16.33
C VAL A 82 -25.27 21.90 16.72
N PRO A 83 -24.64 22.06 17.89
CA PRO A 83 -24.04 23.32 18.28
C PRO A 83 -22.93 23.74 17.30
N LEU A 84 -22.87 25.01 16.95
CA LEU A 84 -21.80 25.54 16.07
C LEU A 84 -20.42 25.43 16.72
N SER A 85 -20.34 25.37 18.05
CA SER A 85 -19.10 25.22 18.82
C SER A 85 -18.35 23.89 18.58
N VAL A 86 -19.01 22.89 17.99
CA VAL A 86 -18.35 21.61 17.64
C VAL A 86 -17.64 21.66 16.26
N ALA A 87 -17.78 22.77 15.50
CA ALA A 87 -17.08 22.93 14.23
C ALA A 87 -15.56 22.95 14.46
N LEU A 88 -14.85 22.16 13.66
CA LEU A 88 -13.39 22.13 13.67
C LEU A 88 -12.87 22.93 12.46
N ASN A 89 -12.08 23.96 12.72
CA ASN A 89 -11.59 24.88 11.67
C ASN A 89 -12.71 25.46 10.78
N GLY A 90 -13.90 25.67 11.36
CA GLY A 90 -15.09 26.12 10.64
C GLY A 90 -15.86 25.02 9.91
N GLU A 91 -15.36 23.80 9.86
CA GLU A 91 -16.03 22.68 9.19
C GLU A 91 -16.99 21.96 10.15
N ILE A 92 -18.19 21.67 9.65
CA ILE A 92 -19.23 20.95 10.40
C ILE A 92 -20.05 20.09 9.43
N TRP A 93 -20.37 18.86 9.83
CA TRP A 93 -21.32 18.03 9.12
C TRP A 93 -22.73 18.21 9.67
N THR A 94 -23.70 18.40 8.78
CA THR A 94 -25.12 18.35 9.16
C THR A 94 -25.50 16.94 9.61
N PRO A 95 -26.46 16.78 10.54
CA PRO A 95 -27.13 15.52 10.75
C PRO A 95 -27.65 14.93 9.43
N ALA A 96 -27.64 13.58 9.32
CA ALA A 96 -28.30 12.93 8.21
C ALA A 96 -29.81 13.05 8.34
N THR A 97 -30.50 13.16 7.19
CA THR A 97 -31.98 13.14 7.12
C THR A 97 -32.41 12.15 6.06
N ASP A 98 -33.60 11.56 6.22
CA ASP A 98 -34.19 10.73 5.18
C ASP A 98 -34.69 11.60 4.01
N GLY A 99 -34.67 11.02 2.80
CA GLY A 99 -35.07 11.68 1.57
C GLY A 99 -33.92 12.37 0.84
N SER A 100 -34.24 12.90 -0.35
CA SER A 100 -33.29 13.51 -1.27
C SER A 100 -32.98 14.99 -1.00
N SER A 101 -33.53 15.57 0.07
CA SER A 101 -33.26 16.96 0.46
C SER A 101 -33.37 17.15 1.96
N GLN A 102 -32.65 18.14 2.47
CA GLN A 102 -32.76 18.61 3.87
C GLN A 102 -32.85 20.12 3.93
N ILE A 103 -33.46 20.64 4.98
CA ILE A 103 -33.52 22.05 5.32
C ILE A 103 -32.61 22.23 6.54
N VAL A 104 -31.61 23.09 6.39
CA VAL A 104 -30.68 23.47 7.43
C VAL A 104 -31.02 24.89 7.87
N GLU A 105 -31.58 25.03 9.08
CA GLU A 105 -31.75 26.30 9.75
C GLU A 105 -30.47 26.60 10.53
N VAL A 106 -29.88 27.76 10.29
CA VAL A 106 -28.77 28.29 11.07
C VAL A 106 -29.34 29.28 12.08
N PHE A 107 -29.24 28.96 13.36
CA PHE A 107 -29.65 29.84 14.46
C PHE A 107 -28.42 30.49 15.11
N THR A 108 -28.48 31.77 15.41
CA THR A 108 -27.44 32.53 16.15
C THR A 108 -28.05 33.58 17.03
N THR A 109 -27.34 34.00 18.06
CA THR A 109 -27.72 35.13 18.93
C THR A 109 -27.29 36.50 18.38
N GLN A 110 -26.37 36.50 17.39
CA GLN A 110 -25.87 37.73 16.76
C GLN A 110 -25.94 37.61 15.24
N ALA A 111 -26.75 38.44 14.60
CA ALA A 111 -26.80 38.50 13.14
C ALA A 111 -25.55 39.17 12.58
N VAL A 112 -24.93 38.55 11.58
CA VAL A 112 -23.84 39.15 10.81
C VAL A 112 -24.24 39.13 9.34
N ASP A 113 -24.38 40.31 8.75
CA ASP A 113 -24.81 40.47 7.37
C ASP A 113 -23.73 40.06 6.39
N GLY A 114 -24.13 39.48 5.24
CA GLY A 114 -23.23 39.14 4.16
C GLY A 114 -22.39 37.84 4.38
N LEU A 115 -22.71 37.06 5.40
CA LEU A 115 -22.04 35.81 5.66
C LEU A 115 -22.17 34.82 4.49
N ARG A 116 -21.12 34.09 4.21
CA ARG A 116 -21.09 33.02 3.21
C ARG A 116 -20.86 31.67 3.87
N ILE A 117 -21.79 30.74 3.65
CA ILE A 117 -21.64 29.33 4.03
C ILE A 117 -21.37 28.55 2.78
N LYS A 118 -20.25 27.84 2.75
CA LYS A 118 -19.88 26.98 1.63
C LYS A 118 -20.31 25.54 1.92
N VAL A 119 -21.02 24.93 0.99
CA VAL A 119 -21.26 23.49 0.99
C VAL A 119 -20.06 22.84 0.30
N GLN A 120 -19.20 22.19 1.08
CA GLN A 120 -17.97 21.56 0.56
C GLN A 120 -18.27 20.19 -0.04
N GLU A 121 -19.09 19.38 0.67
CA GLU A 121 -19.41 18.03 0.30
C GLU A 121 -20.87 17.70 0.56
N ILE A 122 -21.43 16.79 -0.23
CA ILE A 122 -22.79 16.25 -0.05
C ILE A 122 -22.68 14.73 0.08
N GLY A 123 -23.07 14.21 1.24
CA GLY A 123 -23.22 12.79 1.50
C GLY A 123 -24.58 12.32 0.97
N HIS A 124 -24.55 11.40 0.04
CA HIS A 124 -25.69 10.76 -0.63
C HIS A 124 -25.81 9.33 -0.11
N PHE A 125 -26.83 9.08 0.70
CA PHE A 125 -27.12 7.71 1.17
C PHE A 125 -27.87 6.93 0.09
N GLU A 126 -27.41 5.72 -0.13
CA GLU A 126 -28.02 4.74 -1.03
C GLU A 126 -29.06 3.87 -0.28
N GLU A 127 -28.99 3.89 1.05
CA GLU A 127 -29.93 3.23 1.97
C GLU A 127 -30.46 4.27 2.95
N LEU A 128 -31.69 4.09 3.44
CA LEU A 128 -32.29 5.01 4.42
C LEU A 128 -31.41 5.07 5.69
N PRO A 129 -30.86 6.24 6.07
CA PRO A 129 -30.00 6.36 7.24
C PRO A 129 -30.72 6.03 8.56
N PHE A 130 -32.06 6.20 8.60
CA PHE A 130 -32.89 6.09 9.80
C PHE A 130 -34.12 5.20 9.63
N ALA A 131 -34.14 4.30 8.62
CA ALA A 131 -35.27 3.40 8.47
C ALA A 131 -35.56 2.65 9.78
N ASP A 132 -36.56 3.10 10.52
CA ASP A 132 -37.14 2.33 11.59
C ASP A 132 -37.94 1.22 10.92
N LYS A 133 -37.42 0.01 10.90
CA LYS A 133 -38.15 -1.16 10.43
C LYS A 133 -39.25 -1.42 11.43
N GLY A 134 -40.45 -0.89 11.14
CA GLY A 134 -41.66 -1.32 11.81
C GLY A 134 -41.88 -2.83 11.60
N PRO A 135 -42.67 -3.49 12.45
CA PRO A 135 -42.86 -4.95 12.39
C PRO A 135 -43.53 -5.49 11.13
N ALA A 136 -43.82 -4.66 10.13
CA ALA A 136 -44.65 -5.00 8.96
C ALA A 136 -43.99 -4.86 7.58
N GLU A 137 -42.72 -4.43 7.48
CA GLU A 137 -42.09 -4.30 6.16
C GLU A 137 -41.17 -5.51 5.88
N PRO A 138 -41.31 -6.14 4.69
CA PRO A 138 -40.41 -7.21 4.28
C PRO A 138 -38.96 -6.67 4.17
N ALA A 139 -38.03 -7.43 4.69
CA ALA A 139 -36.62 -7.12 4.72
C ALA A 139 -36.07 -6.68 3.35
N LEU A 140 -35.87 -5.38 3.16
CA LEU A 140 -34.91 -4.89 2.16
C LEU A 140 -33.56 -5.54 2.42
N SER A 141 -32.74 -5.72 1.39
CA SER A 141 -31.43 -6.42 1.34
C SER A 141 -30.36 -6.01 2.36
N THR A 142 -30.73 -5.25 3.38
CA THR A 142 -29.87 -4.64 4.41
C THR A 142 -29.94 -5.33 5.76
N ALA A 143 -30.89 -6.24 6.00
CA ALA A 143 -30.99 -6.93 7.27
C ALA A 143 -29.78 -7.83 7.53
N ALA A 144 -29.32 -7.83 8.77
CA ALA A 144 -28.33 -8.79 9.25
C ALA A 144 -28.81 -10.24 8.95
N GLY A 145 -27.85 -11.13 8.68
CA GLY A 145 -28.15 -12.52 8.34
C GLY A 145 -28.87 -13.26 9.48
N THR A 146 -29.54 -14.36 9.13
CA THR A 146 -30.33 -15.16 10.06
C THR A 146 -29.55 -15.76 11.21
N CYS A 147 -28.23 -15.79 11.12
CA CYS A 147 -27.32 -16.27 12.19
C CYS A 147 -27.05 -15.22 13.27
N THR A 148 -27.38 -13.95 13.06
CA THR A 148 -27.23 -12.90 14.06
C THR A 148 -28.34 -12.99 15.08
N VAL A 149 -28.03 -12.65 16.34
CA VAL A 149 -29.01 -12.74 17.46
C VAL A 149 -29.23 -11.36 18.04
N ASP A 150 -30.48 -10.90 18.12
CA ASP A 150 -30.83 -9.63 18.75
C ASP A 150 -30.30 -9.61 20.19
N VAL A 151 -29.73 -8.47 20.59
CA VAL A 151 -29.22 -8.31 21.94
C VAL A 151 -30.32 -8.58 22.99
N ALA A 152 -31.58 -8.22 22.70
CA ALA A 152 -32.72 -8.48 23.56
C ALA A 152 -33.01 -9.98 23.72
N CYS A 153 -32.80 -10.81 22.69
CA CYS A 153 -32.91 -12.25 22.78
C CYS A 153 -31.79 -12.86 23.62
N THR A 154 -30.56 -12.37 23.44
CA THR A 154 -29.42 -12.84 24.24
C THR A 154 -29.61 -12.52 25.72
N ILE A 155 -30.13 -11.33 26.07
CA ILE A 155 -30.47 -10.94 27.43
C ILE A 155 -31.52 -11.87 28.03
N ALA A 156 -32.56 -12.19 27.28
CA ALA A 156 -33.67 -13.03 27.76
C ALA A 156 -33.25 -14.50 28.00
N ASP A 157 -32.35 -15.02 27.16
CA ASP A 157 -31.97 -16.44 27.15
C ASP A 157 -30.73 -16.76 27.96
N ASP A 158 -30.00 -15.76 28.50
CA ASP A 158 -28.81 -15.95 29.35
C ASP A 158 -29.05 -15.43 30.76
N PRO A 159 -29.57 -16.27 31.66
CA PRO A 159 -29.86 -15.87 33.05
C PRO A 159 -28.64 -15.50 33.88
N LEU A 160 -27.42 -15.91 33.44
CA LEU A 160 -26.18 -15.63 34.15
C LEU A 160 -25.58 -14.28 33.78
N ASN A 161 -25.63 -13.95 32.49
CA ASN A 161 -24.97 -12.75 31.95
C ASN A 161 -25.97 -11.70 31.46
N GLY A 162 -27.26 -12.01 31.34
CA GLY A 162 -28.29 -11.15 30.75
C GLY A 162 -28.33 -9.74 31.33
N ASN A 163 -28.22 -9.63 32.70
CA ASN A 163 -28.18 -8.32 33.36
C ASN A 163 -26.92 -7.50 32.95
N ALA A 164 -25.77 -8.15 32.90
CA ALA A 164 -24.52 -7.48 32.52
C ALA A 164 -24.51 -7.08 31.04
N ILE A 165 -25.10 -7.91 30.17
CA ILE A 165 -25.32 -7.57 28.74
C ILE A 165 -26.31 -6.39 28.62
N SER A 166 -27.41 -6.41 29.41
CA SER A 166 -28.40 -5.34 29.45
C SER A 166 -27.80 -3.98 29.84
N GLU A 167 -26.84 -3.99 30.75
CA GLU A 167 -26.11 -2.77 31.09
C GLU A 167 -25.08 -2.40 29.99
N ARG A 168 -24.29 -3.37 29.52
CA ARG A 168 -23.19 -3.09 28.58
C ARG A 168 -23.67 -2.58 27.23
N ARG A 169 -24.79 -3.06 26.71
CA ARG A 169 -25.38 -2.57 25.45
C ARG A 169 -25.60 -1.05 25.41
N LYS A 170 -25.81 -0.41 26.55
CA LYS A 170 -25.97 1.05 26.67
C LYS A 170 -24.68 1.84 26.39
N SER A 171 -23.52 1.17 26.32
CA SER A 171 -22.24 1.78 25.94
C SER A 171 -21.93 1.67 24.43
N VAL A 172 -22.75 0.96 23.65
CA VAL A 172 -22.48 0.63 22.26
C VAL A 172 -23.35 1.46 21.33
N ALA A 173 -22.74 2.00 20.29
CA ALA A 173 -23.40 2.79 19.26
C ALA A 173 -23.10 2.30 17.84
N ARG A 174 -24.08 2.38 16.95
CA ARG A 174 -23.84 2.35 15.52
C ARG A 174 -23.14 3.64 15.10
N MET A 175 -22.08 3.54 14.33
CA MET A 175 -21.33 4.65 13.76
C MET A 175 -21.66 4.84 12.30
N SER A 176 -21.69 6.11 11.83
CA SER A 176 -21.72 6.48 10.42
C SER A 176 -20.74 7.61 10.19
N PHE A 177 -19.91 7.51 9.17
CA PHE A 177 -18.85 8.48 8.88
C PHE A 177 -18.52 8.51 7.39
N SER A 178 -17.73 9.50 6.96
CA SER A 178 -17.24 9.69 5.59
C SER A 178 -15.76 9.33 5.52
N SER A 179 -15.36 8.56 4.52
CA SER A 179 -13.96 8.23 4.21
C SER A 179 -13.79 7.99 2.71
N GLY A 180 -12.76 8.56 2.11
CA GLY A 180 -12.39 8.29 0.72
C GLY A 180 -13.52 8.49 -0.31
N GLY A 181 -14.38 9.50 -0.13
CA GLY A 181 -15.50 9.77 -1.05
C GLY A 181 -16.71 8.84 -0.88
N SER A 182 -16.78 8.08 0.20
CA SER A 182 -17.89 7.17 0.52
C SER A 182 -18.39 7.35 1.95
N LEU A 183 -19.64 6.94 2.20
CA LEU A 183 -20.23 6.86 3.53
C LEU A 183 -20.14 5.42 4.04
N PHE A 184 -19.75 5.25 5.29
CA PHE A 184 -19.54 3.94 5.91
C PHE A 184 -20.28 3.81 7.24
N SER A 185 -20.49 2.55 7.66
CA SER A 185 -21.03 2.19 8.97
C SER A 185 -20.11 1.22 9.69
N CYS A 186 -19.88 1.49 10.98
CA CYS A 186 -19.13 0.68 11.95
C CYS A 186 -19.85 0.67 13.30
N THR A 187 -19.20 0.10 14.31
CA THR A 187 -19.64 0.07 15.71
C THR A 187 -18.59 0.73 16.60
N GLY A 188 -19.00 1.43 17.66
CA GLY A 188 -18.12 2.00 18.68
C GLY A 188 -18.63 1.76 20.10
N THR A 189 -17.73 1.85 21.06
CA THR A 189 -18.01 1.62 22.48
C THR A 189 -17.52 2.78 23.35
N LEU A 190 -18.39 3.37 24.19
CA LEU A 190 -17.96 4.36 25.19
C LEU A 190 -17.06 3.71 26.24
N LEU A 191 -15.93 4.36 26.55
CA LEU A 191 -14.99 3.91 27.58
C LEU A 191 -15.03 4.78 28.83
N ASN A 192 -15.05 4.13 29.98
CA ASN A 192 -14.92 4.79 31.27
C ASN A 192 -13.50 5.30 31.48
N SER A 193 -13.38 6.48 32.08
CA SER A 193 -12.12 7.12 32.42
C SER A 193 -12.28 8.01 33.65
N PRO A 194 -11.30 8.05 34.54
CA PRO A 194 -11.33 8.95 35.71
C PRO A 194 -11.37 10.44 35.31
N VAL A 195 -10.94 10.81 34.13
CA VAL A 195 -10.99 12.20 33.62
C VAL A 195 -12.36 12.61 33.07
N GLN A 196 -13.34 11.72 33.11
CA GLN A 196 -14.74 11.97 32.72
C GLN A 196 -14.91 12.60 31.33
N GLN A 197 -14.10 12.21 30.37
CA GLN A 197 -14.26 12.59 28.97
C GLN A 197 -15.12 11.57 28.22
N ASN A 198 -15.73 12.02 27.12
CA ASN A 198 -16.61 11.20 26.29
C ASN A 198 -15.81 10.30 25.34
N PHE A 199 -14.93 9.44 25.89
CA PHE A 199 -14.12 8.53 25.11
C PHE A 199 -14.98 7.48 24.40
N LEU A 200 -14.71 7.29 23.10
CA LEU A 200 -15.29 6.24 22.25
C LEU A 200 -14.15 5.46 21.62
N ILE A 201 -14.15 4.14 21.76
CA ILE A 201 -13.21 3.25 21.08
C ILE A 201 -13.87 2.59 19.87
N THR A 202 -13.12 2.46 18.77
CA THR A 202 -13.51 1.77 17.55
C THR A 202 -12.29 1.18 16.84
N ALA A 203 -12.45 0.62 15.64
CA ALA A 203 -11.34 0.10 14.84
C ALA A 203 -10.59 1.23 14.08
N ASN A 204 -9.27 1.05 13.88
CA ASN A 204 -8.46 1.96 13.04
C ASN A 204 -8.96 1.97 11.59
N HIS A 205 -9.32 0.81 11.02
CA HIS A 205 -9.83 0.73 9.65
C HIS A 205 -11.22 1.39 9.48
N CYS A 206 -11.93 1.72 10.58
CA CYS A 206 -13.14 2.54 10.55
C CYS A 206 -12.78 4.04 10.54
N ILE A 207 -12.04 4.50 11.54
CA ILE A 207 -11.62 5.89 11.67
C ILE A 207 -10.13 5.93 12.02
N SER A 208 -9.33 6.49 11.13
CA SER A 208 -7.87 6.65 11.25
C SER A 208 -7.40 8.09 11.09
N THR A 209 -8.27 8.99 10.64
CA THR A 209 -7.96 10.41 10.40
C THR A 209 -8.92 11.34 11.13
N GLN A 210 -8.48 12.60 11.35
CA GLN A 210 -9.33 13.61 11.97
C GLN A 210 -10.54 13.97 11.08
N ASP A 211 -10.39 13.96 9.75
CA ASP A 211 -11.50 14.25 8.82
C ASP A 211 -12.61 13.21 8.93
N GLU A 212 -12.25 11.93 9.03
CA GLU A 212 -13.20 10.84 9.28
C GLU A 212 -13.90 11.04 10.64
N ALA A 213 -13.12 11.35 11.70
CA ALA A 213 -13.65 11.60 13.03
C ALA A 213 -14.59 12.83 13.07
N THR A 214 -14.27 13.91 12.35
CA THR A 214 -15.13 15.11 12.24
C THR A 214 -16.46 14.78 11.59
N SER A 215 -16.50 13.80 10.70
CA SER A 215 -17.73 13.37 10.01
C SER A 215 -18.60 12.41 10.83
N LEU A 216 -18.16 11.96 12.00
CA LEU A 216 -18.82 10.91 12.78
C LEU A 216 -20.21 11.33 13.25
N THR A 217 -21.18 10.44 13.05
CA THR A 217 -22.51 10.42 13.70
C THR A 217 -22.68 9.10 14.41
N THR A 218 -23.16 9.09 15.64
CA THR A 218 -23.44 7.88 16.43
C THR A 218 -24.93 7.73 16.67
N ARG A 219 -25.44 6.48 16.58
CA ARG A 219 -26.83 6.14 16.84
C ARG A 219 -26.91 5.21 18.04
N TRP A 220 -27.64 5.65 19.06
CA TRP A 220 -27.73 5.03 20.38
C TRP A 220 -29.07 4.36 20.58
N PHE A 221 -29.11 3.29 21.40
CA PHE A 221 -30.32 2.51 21.72
C PHE A 221 -31.03 1.92 20.50
N TYR A 222 -30.31 1.80 19.38
CA TYR A 222 -30.84 1.23 18.14
C TYR A 222 -30.86 -0.31 18.23
N GLU A 223 -31.88 -0.82 18.91
CA GLU A 223 -32.06 -2.23 19.26
C GLU A 223 -33.55 -2.60 19.31
N ALA A 224 -33.86 -3.91 19.32
CA ALA A 224 -35.23 -4.38 19.56
C ALA A 224 -35.61 -4.14 21.03
N SER A 225 -36.85 -3.71 21.25
CA SER A 225 -37.42 -3.48 22.61
C SER A 225 -37.56 -4.77 23.43
N THR A 226 -37.83 -5.89 22.75
CA THR A 226 -37.88 -7.26 23.27
C THR A 226 -37.37 -8.21 22.21
N CYS A 227 -37.09 -9.47 22.54
CA CYS A 227 -36.68 -10.49 21.57
C CYS A 227 -37.76 -10.63 20.47
N GLY A 228 -37.39 -10.39 19.20
CA GLY A 228 -38.28 -10.37 18.05
C GLY A 228 -39.30 -9.21 18.02
N GLY A 229 -39.13 -8.21 18.90
CA GLY A 229 -39.97 -7.04 18.99
C GLY A 229 -39.61 -5.92 18.00
N SER A 230 -40.36 -4.82 18.06
CA SER A 230 -40.04 -3.60 17.30
C SER A 230 -38.82 -2.88 17.83
N VAL A 231 -38.25 -2.01 17.01
CA VAL A 231 -37.18 -1.09 17.43
C VAL A 231 -37.67 -0.20 18.58
N ARG A 232 -36.82 0.09 19.54
CA ARG A 232 -37.12 1.01 20.65
C ARG A 232 -37.50 2.40 20.11
N SER A 233 -38.40 3.07 20.83
CA SER A 233 -38.86 4.42 20.48
C SER A 233 -37.94 5.54 20.92
N ASP A 234 -36.98 5.25 21.81
CA ASP A 234 -36.01 6.20 22.41
C ASP A 234 -34.65 6.18 21.71
N VAL A 235 -34.59 5.81 20.44
CA VAL A 235 -33.38 5.87 19.61
C VAL A 235 -32.92 7.31 19.45
N VAL A 236 -31.65 7.58 19.70
CA VAL A 236 -31.05 8.91 19.60
C VAL A 236 -29.90 8.93 18.60
N ASN A 237 -29.93 9.91 17.69
CA ASN A 237 -28.82 10.21 16.79
C ASN A 237 -28.02 11.37 17.37
N LEU A 238 -26.70 11.19 17.57
CA LEU A 238 -25.79 12.21 18.03
C LEU A 238 -24.86 12.59 16.88
N SER A 239 -24.96 13.80 16.42
CA SER A 239 -24.10 14.42 15.42
C SER A 239 -23.11 15.40 16.09
N GLY A 240 -22.15 15.91 15.34
CA GLY A 240 -21.14 16.86 15.83
C GLY A 240 -19.71 16.31 15.77
N GLY A 241 -19.55 15.08 15.32
CA GLY A 241 -18.25 14.48 15.13
C GLY A 241 -17.51 14.13 16.41
N ALA A 242 -16.25 13.82 16.25
CA ALA A 242 -15.33 13.50 17.34
C ALA A 242 -13.95 14.10 17.05
N ARG A 243 -13.15 14.22 18.08
CA ARG A 243 -11.72 14.48 17.97
C ARG A 243 -10.98 13.13 18.00
N LEU A 244 -10.10 12.92 17.02
CA LEU A 244 -9.16 11.80 17.02
C LEU A 244 -8.13 12.02 18.13
N VAL A 245 -7.99 11.05 19.02
CA VAL A 245 -7.07 11.14 20.16
C VAL A 245 -5.84 10.30 19.92
N PHE A 246 -6.05 9.03 19.57
CA PHE A 246 -5.00 8.09 19.27
C PHE A 246 -5.51 6.97 18.37
N THR A 247 -4.67 6.51 17.45
CA THR A 247 -5.00 5.41 16.55
C THR A 247 -3.79 4.52 16.30
N ASN A 248 -4.00 3.20 16.24
CA ASN A 248 -2.95 2.23 15.99
C ASN A 248 -3.45 1.13 15.06
N GLN A 249 -2.82 1.01 13.88
CA GLN A 249 -3.19 0.04 12.85
C GLN A 249 -2.85 -1.42 13.22
N PHE A 250 -1.85 -1.66 14.10
CA PHE A 250 -1.41 -3.02 14.43
C PHE A 250 -2.35 -3.76 15.37
N VAL A 251 -2.99 -3.02 16.25
CA VAL A 251 -4.08 -3.53 17.11
C VAL A 251 -5.44 -3.12 16.55
N ASP A 252 -5.44 -2.50 15.36
CA ASP A 252 -6.63 -2.01 14.68
C ASP A 252 -7.61 -1.30 15.62
N SER A 253 -7.10 -0.35 16.40
CA SER A 253 -7.88 0.33 17.43
C SER A 253 -7.68 1.84 17.37
N THR A 254 -8.77 2.58 17.60
CA THR A 254 -8.80 4.05 17.60
C THR A 254 -9.55 4.55 18.82
N LEU A 255 -8.97 5.51 19.53
CA LEU A 255 -9.58 6.24 20.63
C LEU A 255 -10.02 7.63 20.14
N LEU A 256 -11.29 7.93 20.31
CA LEU A 256 -11.94 9.21 19.98
C LEU A 256 -12.45 9.88 21.24
N VAL A 257 -12.66 11.20 21.18
CA VAL A 257 -13.49 11.96 22.14
C VAL A 257 -14.66 12.56 21.36
N LEU A 258 -15.88 12.19 21.71
CA LEU A 258 -17.08 12.79 21.11
C LEU A 258 -17.15 14.28 21.46
N ASN A 259 -17.39 15.12 20.46
CA ASN A 259 -17.49 16.56 20.62
C ASN A 259 -18.77 16.99 21.37
N SER A 260 -19.79 16.12 21.37
CA SER A 260 -21.04 16.32 22.13
C SER A 260 -21.18 15.26 23.20
N PRO A 261 -21.84 15.54 24.34
CA PRO A 261 -22.10 14.55 25.38
C PRO A 261 -22.95 13.40 24.83
N PRO A 262 -22.66 12.13 25.19
CA PRO A 262 -23.52 11.01 24.83
C PRO A 262 -24.96 11.22 25.39
N PRO A 263 -26.00 10.62 24.75
CA PRO A 263 -27.37 10.76 25.21
C PRO A 263 -27.57 10.27 26.65
N ALA A 264 -28.54 10.88 27.33
CA ALA A 264 -28.96 10.43 28.66
C ALA A 264 -29.34 8.93 28.62
N GLY A 265 -28.94 8.19 29.66
CA GLY A 265 -29.14 6.73 29.73
C GLY A 265 -28.03 5.88 29.13
N THR A 266 -27.04 6.46 28.45
CA THR A 266 -25.81 5.75 28.09
C THR A 266 -24.94 5.51 29.31
N ILE A 267 -24.10 4.49 29.23
CA ILE A 267 -23.08 4.20 30.25
C ILE A 267 -21.71 4.04 29.60
N PHE A 268 -20.67 4.23 30.38
CA PHE A 268 -19.30 4.03 29.92
C PHE A 268 -18.83 2.64 30.30
N ALA A 269 -18.26 1.90 29.34
CA ALA A 269 -17.73 0.57 29.58
C ALA A 269 -16.48 0.62 30.44
N GLY A 270 -16.45 -0.15 31.54
CA GLY A 270 -15.21 -0.49 32.20
C GLY A 270 -14.35 -1.36 31.27
N TRP A 271 -13.05 -1.37 31.51
CA TRP A 271 -12.08 -2.12 30.73
C TRP A 271 -11.06 -2.83 31.62
N ASN A 272 -10.35 -3.80 31.03
CA ASN A 272 -9.30 -4.53 31.73
C ASN A 272 -8.18 -4.86 30.72
N ALA A 273 -6.98 -4.36 31.01
CA ALA A 273 -5.79 -4.50 30.18
C ALA A 273 -4.91 -5.72 30.54
N SER A 274 -5.45 -6.74 31.22
CA SER A 274 -4.73 -8.01 31.40
C SER A 274 -4.99 -8.95 30.20
N ALA A 275 -4.01 -9.76 29.80
CA ALA A 275 -4.18 -10.72 28.70
C ALA A 275 -5.29 -11.75 28.99
N LEU A 276 -6.00 -12.18 27.91
CA LEU A 276 -6.99 -13.27 27.99
C LEU A 276 -6.32 -14.62 27.75
N SER A 277 -6.76 -15.63 28.49
CA SER A 277 -6.38 -17.02 28.23
C SER A 277 -7.26 -17.65 27.13
N VAL A 278 -6.74 -18.70 26.48
CA VAL A 278 -7.53 -19.56 25.59
C VAL A 278 -8.73 -20.13 26.36
N ASN A 279 -9.85 -20.28 25.69
CA ASN A 279 -11.16 -20.68 26.22
C ASN A 279 -11.80 -19.68 27.21
N ALA A 280 -11.24 -18.47 27.37
CA ALA A 280 -11.94 -17.42 28.13
C ALA A 280 -13.30 -17.11 27.46
N PRO A 281 -14.42 -17.14 28.22
CA PRO A 281 -15.73 -16.82 27.68
C PRO A 281 -15.83 -15.32 27.35
N ILE A 282 -16.45 -15.00 26.20
CA ILE A 282 -16.59 -13.64 25.70
C ILE A 282 -18.01 -13.31 25.24
N VAL A 283 -18.31 -12.02 25.24
CA VAL A 283 -19.49 -11.43 24.59
C VAL A 283 -19.03 -10.33 23.66
N SER A 284 -19.62 -10.26 22.46
CA SER A 284 -19.48 -9.13 21.53
C SER A 284 -20.85 -8.50 21.30
N ILE A 285 -20.92 -7.16 21.26
CA ILE A 285 -22.14 -6.40 21.00
C ILE A 285 -21.88 -5.45 19.85
N SER A 286 -22.67 -5.54 18.76
CA SER A 286 -22.38 -4.84 17.53
C SER A 286 -23.62 -4.50 16.68
N HIS A 287 -23.40 -3.76 15.57
CA HIS A 287 -24.41 -3.41 14.57
C HIS A 287 -24.06 -4.03 13.20
N PRO A 288 -24.22 -5.37 13.03
CA PRO A 288 -23.92 -6.03 11.76
C PRO A 288 -24.80 -5.48 10.65
N LYS A 289 -24.19 -5.22 9.48
CA LYS A 289 -24.82 -4.54 8.32
C LYS A 289 -25.53 -3.22 8.66
N GLY A 290 -25.13 -2.57 9.74
CA GLY A 290 -25.80 -1.37 10.22
C GLY A 290 -27.23 -1.62 10.71
N ASP A 291 -27.59 -2.86 10.99
CA ASP A 291 -28.89 -3.26 11.54
C ASP A 291 -28.98 -2.95 13.05
N ILE A 292 -30.14 -3.25 13.65
CA ILE A 292 -30.34 -3.16 15.09
C ILE A 292 -29.26 -3.96 15.85
N MET A 293 -29.01 -3.56 17.08
CA MET A 293 -27.95 -4.14 17.92
C MET A 293 -28.10 -5.65 18.10
N LYS A 294 -27.03 -6.37 17.87
CA LYS A 294 -26.90 -7.82 18.03
C LYS A 294 -25.84 -8.17 19.06
N ALA A 295 -25.94 -9.36 19.64
CA ALA A 295 -24.92 -9.92 20.51
C ALA A 295 -24.48 -11.28 19.98
N ALA A 296 -23.18 -11.57 20.17
CA ALA A 296 -22.57 -12.87 19.90
C ALA A 296 -21.79 -13.33 21.12
N ILE A 297 -21.87 -14.63 21.43
CA ILE A 297 -21.21 -15.28 22.56
C ILE A 297 -20.23 -16.31 22.02
N GLY A 298 -19.08 -16.43 22.65
CA GLY A 298 -18.05 -17.39 22.23
C GLY A 298 -16.92 -17.53 23.24
N THR A 299 -15.80 -17.99 22.75
CA THR A 299 -14.57 -18.15 23.55
C THR A 299 -13.35 -17.73 22.75
N VAL A 300 -12.29 -17.37 23.46
CA VAL A 300 -10.97 -17.15 22.87
C VAL A 300 -10.43 -18.49 22.37
N SER A 301 -10.15 -18.61 21.07
CA SER A 301 -9.65 -19.85 20.47
C SER A 301 -8.14 -19.97 20.49
N VAL A 302 -7.44 -18.96 19.97
CA VAL A 302 -5.97 -18.89 19.98
C VAL A 302 -5.59 -17.41 20.12
N PRO A 303 -4.54 -17.07 20.87
CA PRO A 303 -3.93 -15.76 20.71
C PRO A 303 -3.26 -15.70 19.34
N GLY A 304 -3.82 -14.92 18.41
CA GLY A 304 -3.09 -14.46 17.26
C GLY A 304 -2.92 -15.34 16.05
N SER A 305 -3.97 -16.00 15.52
CA SER A 305 -3.92 -16.47 14.13
C SER A 305 -4.84 -15.61 13.26
N ALA A 306 -4.30 -14.54 12.70
CA ALA A 306 -4.95 -13.82 11.62
C ALA A 306 -4.57 -14.48 10.30
N ASP A 307 -5.46 -15.23 9.69
CA ASP A 307 -5.28 -15.71 8.33
C ASP A 307 -5.21 -14.52 7.36
N GLY A 308 -4.06 -14.35 6.75
CA GLY A 308 -3.87 -13.62 5.50
C GLY A 308 -3.53 -12.13 5.59
N LEU A 309 -3.66 -11.44 6.72
CA LEU A 309 -3.42 -9.99 6.81
C LEU A 309 -2.11 -9.60 7.47
N ILE A 310 -1.56 -10.45 8.33
CA ILE A 310 -0.32 -10.16 9.04
C ILE A 310 0.55 -11.43 9.02
N ARG A 311 1.06 -11.79 7.85
CA ARG A 311 2.15 -12.78 7.71
C ARG A 311 3.52 -12.14 7.92
N LEU A 312 3.62 -11.15 8.79
CA LEU A 312 4.89 -10.60 9.21
C LEU A 312 5.15 -11.13 10.60
N GLN A 313 6.19 -11.96 10.70
CA GLN A 313 6.65 -12.56 11.95
C GLN A 313 6.72 -11.50 13.04
N GLY A 314 6.07 -11.74 14.18
CA GLY A 314 6.03 -10.84 15.35
C GLY A 314 4.65 -10.21 15.66
N TYR A 315 3.81 -9.91 14.68
CA TYR A 315 2.50 -9.24 14.89
C TYR A 315 1.32 -10.19 15.14
N GLN A 316 1.51 -11.50 15.03
CA GLN A 316 0.48 -12.50 15.32
C GLN A 316 -0.07 -12.43 16.78
N GLN A 317 0.64 -11.77 17.68
CA GLN A 317 0.25 -11.66 19.08
C GLN A 317 -0.69 -10.47 19.38
N SER A 318 -0.89 -9.54 18.46
CA SER A 318 -1.70 -8.32 18.68
C SER A 318 -3.21 -8.53 18.61
N MET A 319 -3.67 -9.72 18.24
CA MET A 319 -5.10 -10.04 18.08
C MET A 319 -5.51 -11.22 18.96
N TYR A 320 -6.79 -11.23 19.36
CA TYR A 320 -7.47 -12.42 19.89
C TYR A 320 -8.28 -13.07 18.77
N GLY A 321 -8.10 -14.37 18.53
CA GLY A 321 -9.00 -15.18 17.72
C GLY A 321 -10.21 -15.61 18.55
N ILE A 322 -11.42 -15.44 18.04
CA ILE A 322 -12.68 -15.76 18.73
C ILE A 322 -13.49 -16.76 17.93
N LEU A 323 -13.92 -17.84 18.57
CA LEU A 323 -14.91 -18.78 18.07
C LEU A 323 -16.27 -18.48 18.71
N PHE A 324 -17.27 -18.17 17.89
CA PHE A 324 -18.64 -17.95 18.38
C PHE A 324 -19.39 -19.27 18.51
N SER A 325 -20.06 -19.43 19.65
CA SER A 325 -20.99 -20.53 19.91
C SER A 325 -22.44 -20.12 19.68
N ARG A 326 -22.73 -18.81 19.69
CA ARG A 326 -24.07 -18.26 19.45
C ARG A 326 -23.97 -16.85 18.87
N GLY A 327 -24.72 -16.59 17.82
CA GLY A 327 -24.63 -15.34 17.08
C GLY A 327 -23.34 -15.25 16.26
N ILE A 328 -23.29 -14.28 15.36
CA ILE A 328 -22.12 -13.99 14.52
C ILE A 328 -21.96 -12.48 14.33
N ILE A 329 -20.85 -12.08 13.74
CA ILE A 329 -20.59 -10.71 13.29
C ILE A 329 -20.64 -10.64 11.77
N GLU A 330 -20.95 -9.47 11.22
CA GLU A 330 -20.93 -9.17 9.78
C GLU A 330 -20.31 -7.79 9.54
N GLN A 331 -20.16 -7.39 8.27
CA GLN A 331 -19.74 -6.03 7.91
C GLN A 331 -20.58 -4.98 8.66
N GLY A 332 -19.95 -3.94 9.20
CA GLY A 332 -20.57 -2.97 10.09
C GLY A 332 -20.45 -3.29 11.58
N SER A 333 -20.13 -4.54 11.94
CA SER A 333 -19.73 -4.89 13.30
C SER A 333 -18.32 -4.39 13.66
N SER A 334 -17.50 -4.04 12.66
CA SER A 334 -16.14 -3.46 12.81
C SER A 334 -16.10 -2.42 13.90
N GLY A 335 -15.09 -2.49 14.77
CA GLY A 335 -14.94 -1.58 15.90
C GLY A 335 -15.74 -1.96 17.15
N SER A 336 -16.55 -3.03 17.13
CA SER A 336 -17.30 -3.51 18.31
C SER A 336 -16.39 -4.03 19.41
N GLY A 337 -16.80 -3.80 20.66
CA GLY A 337 -16.09 -4.27 21.83
C GLY A 337 -16.17 -5.80 22.01
N LEU A 338 -15.04 -6.40 22.39
CA LEU A 338 -14.95 -7.71 22.98
C LEU A 338 -15.02 -7.58 24.50
N PHE A 339 -15.93 -8.28 25.15
CA PHE A 339 -16.14 -8.15 26.58
C PHE A 339 -15.96 -9.49 27.31
N THR A 340 -15.44 -9.44 28.54
CA THR A 340 -15.42 -10.57 29.46
C THR A 340 -16.08 -10.18 30.78
N MET A 341 -16.70 -11.18 31.48
CA MET A 341 -17.28 -10.98 32.78
C MET A 341 -16.18 -10.84 33.84
N ASN A 342 -16.28 -9.80 34.65
CA ASN A 342 -15.46 -9.61 35.85
C ASN A 342 -16.30 -8.97 36.96
N ASN A 343 -16.42 -9.67 38.09
CA ASN A 343 -17.19 -9.22 39.25
C ASN A 343 -18.61 -8.73 38.92
N GLY A 344 -19.33 -9.47 38.06
CA GLY A 344 -20.70 -9.16 37.65
C GLY A 344 -20.87 -8.06 36.62
N SER A 345 -19.77 -7.51 36.07
CA SER A 345 -19.79 -6.51 35.03
C SER A 345 -18.99 -6.95 33.78
N LEU A 346 -19.47 -6.64 32.60
CA LEU A 346 -18.75 -6.85 31.37
C LEU A 346 -17.71 -5.74 31.15
N GLN A 347 -16.42 -6.12 31.04
CA GLN A 347 -15.29 -5.24 30.81
C GLN A 347 -14.73 -5.43 29.39
N LEU A 348 -14.38 -4.32 28.73
CA LEU A 348 -13.77 -4.33 27.41
C LEU A 348 -12.37 -4.95 27.45
N ARG A 349 -12.08 -5.82 26.47
CA ARG A 349 -10.82 -6.56 26.32
C ARG A 349 -10.20 -6.43 24.93
N GLY A 350 -10.95 -5.95 23.95
CA GLY A 350 -10.49 -5.79 22.57
C GLY A 350 -11.52 -5.13 21.68
N VAL A 351 -11.12 -4.89 20.43
CA VAL A 351 -11.90 -4.21 19.39
C VAL A 351 -11.94 -5.07 18.13
N LEU A 352 -13.10 -5.28 17.54
CA LEU A 352 -13.26 -6.10 16.34
C LEU A 352 -12.52 -5.51 15.15
N SER A 353 -11.57 -6.29 14.62
CA SER A 353 -10.78 -5.98 13.43
C SER A 353 -11.31 -6.71 12.19
N SER A 354 -11.37 -8.04 12.20
CA SER A 354 -11.64 -8.84 11.00
C SER A 354 -12.37 -10.14 11.31
N SER A 355 -12.88 -10.80 10.26
CA SER A 355 -13.53 -12.11 10.39
C SER A 355 -13.37 -12.91 9.10
N THR A 356 -13.16 -14.21 9.25
CA THR A 356 -13.12 -15.20 8.18
C THR A 356 -14.43 -16.00 8.05
N LEU A 357 -15.48 -15.60 8.76
CA LEU A 357 -16.78 -16.30 8.86
C LEU A 357 -17.50 -16.42 7.50
N ARG A 358 -17.03 -17.31 6.62
CA ARG A 358 -17.67 -17.63 5.34
C ARG A 358 -17.60 -19.12 5.05
N ASN A 359 -18.68 -19.69 4.53
CA ASN A 359 -18.63 -21.02 3.95
C ASN A 359 -17.83 -21.05 2.63
N SER A 360 -17.50 -22.24 2.14
CA SER A 360 -16.76 -22.46 0.87
C SER A 360 -17.40 -21.80 -0.36
N SER A 361 -18.68 -21.41 -0.28
CA SER A 361 -19.43 -20.69 -1.32
C SER A 361 -19.42 -19.17 -1.13
N GLY A 362 -18.70 -18.63 -0.12
CA GLY A 362 -18.63 -17.20 0.20
C GLY A 362 -19.85 -16.65 0.94
N GLY A 363 -20.81 -17.49 1.35
CA GLY A 363 -21.95 -17.15 2.21
C GLY A 363 -21.59 -17.24 3.69
N LEU A 364 -22.43 -16.62 4.55
CA LEU A 364 -22.28 -16.74 6.01
C LEU A 364 -22.58 -18.17 6.46
N SER A 365 -21.74 -18.72 7.33
CA SER A 365 -21.97 -20.00 7.99
C SER A 365 -22.44 -19.76 9.42
N CYS A 366 -23.62 -20.26 9.76
CA CYS A 366 -24.11 -20.24 11.14
C CYS A 366 -23.57 -21.41 11.98
N THR A 367 -22.96 -22.39 11.34
CA THR A 367 -22.55 -23.67 11.94
C THR A 367 -21.07 -23.98 11.83
N ASP A 368 -20.33 -23.17 11.09
CA ASP A 368 -18.89 -23.36 10.95
C ASP A 368 -18.15 -22.71 12.13
N THR A 369 -17.86 -23.53 13.12
CA THR A 369 -17.14 -23.15 14.34
C THR A 369 -15.62 -23.15 14.17
N THR A 370 -15.12 -23.37 12.95
CA THR A 370 -13.69 -23.44 12.66
C THR A 370 -13.08 -22.10 12.24
N GLU A 371 -13.91 -21.11 11.92
CA GLU A 371 -13.47 -19.78 11.46
C GLU A 371 -13.47 -18.76 12.60
N ASN A 372 -12.43 -17.93 12.67
CA ASN A 372 -12.19 -16.98 13.74
C ASN A 372 -12.62 -15.57 13.37
N ALA A 373 -13.20 -14.86 14.33
CA ALA A 373 -13.22 -13.41 14.37
C ALA A 373 -11.96 -12.91 15.11
N ASN A 374 -11.32 -11.85 14.58
CA ASN A 374 -10.11 -11.30 15.15
C ASN A 374 -10.40 -9.96 15.81
N TYR A 375 -9.97 -9.84 17.08
CA TYR A 375 -10.13 -8.62 17.88
C TYR A 375 -8.77 -8.07 18.28
N GLY A 376 -8.51 -6.79 17.98
CA GLY A 376 -7.35 -6.06 18.46
C GLY A 376 -7.31 -6.10 20.00
N ARG A 377 -6.17 -6.49 20.56
CA ARG A 377 -5.99 -6.69 21.99
C ARG A 377 -5.92 -5.38 22.74
N PHE A 378 -6.81 -5.17 23.70
CA PHE A 378 -6.80 -3.96 24.53
C PHE A 378 -5.57 -3.88 25.44
N ASP A 379 -5.02 -5.01 25.88
CA ASP A 379 -3.79 -5.05 26.67
C ASP A 379 -2.54 -4.58 25.89
N TYR A 380 -2.57 -4.62 24.55
CA TYR A 380 -1.56 -4.01 23.67
C TYR A 380 -1.87 -2.55 23.32
N PHE A 381 -3.13 -2.15 23.28
CA PHE A 381 -3.54 -0.77 23.00
C PHE A 381 -3.46 0.14 24.24
N TYR A 382 -3.82 -0.36 25.41
CA TYR A 382 -3.89 0.41 26.66
C TYR A 382 -2.57 1.08 27.07
N PRO A 383 -1.38 0.42 27.01
CA PRO A 383 -0.12 1.08 27.35
C PRO A 383 0.11 2.39 26.57
N GLN A 384 -0.35 2.46 25.31
CA GLN A 384 -0.18 3.59 24.42
C GLN A 384 -1.14 4.76 24.74
N ILE A 385 -2.29 4.46 25.29
CA ILE A 385 -3.33 5.45 25.66
C ILE A 385 -3.45 5.64 27.18
N LYS A 386 -2.62 4.96 27.96
CA LYS A 386 -2.72 4.95 29.43
C LYS A 386 -2.70 6.35 30.03
N SER A 387 -1.76 7.19 29.63
CA SER A 387 -1.64 8.56 30.13
C SER A 387 -2.86 9.42 29.79
N ILE A 388 -3.47 9.18 28.65
CA ILE A 388 -4.69 9.88 28.18
C ILE A 388 -5.90 9.39 28.97
N LEU A 389 -6.07 8.08 29.02
CA LEU A 389 -7.24 7.44 29.60
C LEU A 389 -7.27 7.58 31.13
N ASP A 390 -6.11 7.53 31.80
CA ASP A 390 -5.94 7.67 33.25
C ASP A 390 -5.77 9.13 33.71
N GLY A 391 -5.63 10.09 32.76
CA GLY A 391 -5.54 11.53 33.07
C GLY A 391 -4.14 12.03 33.42
N ALA A 392 -3.08 11.28 33.13
CA ALA A 392 -1.70 11.69 33.38
C ALA A 392 -1.08 12.58 32.28
N GLY A 393 -1.86 12.94 31.23
CA GLY A 393 -1.40 13.71 30.07
C GLY A 393 -0.92 12.83 28.91
N PHE A 394 -0.60 13.47 27.78
CA PHE A 394 -0.12 12.75 26.59
C PHE A 394 1.32 12.25 26.79
N VAL A 395 1.64 11.03 26.33
CA VAL A 395 3.00 10.71 25.94
C VAL A 395 3.31 11.60 24.74
N THR A 396 4.35 12.41 24.84
CA THR A 396 4.78 13.22 23.70
C THR A 396 5.40 12.26 22.69
N ASP A 397 4.71 12.10 21.58
CA ASP A 397 5.22 11.50 20.36
C ASP A 397 6.08 12.55 19.65
N ASP A 398 7.29 12.22 19.22
CA ASP A 398 8.17 13.14 18.53
C ASP A 398 7.91 13.19 17.02
N PHE A 399 7.28 12.15 16.46
CA PHE A 399 6.90 12.08 15.05
C PHE A 399 5.50 11.48 14.86
N ALA A 400 4.87 11.85 13.74
CA ALA A 400 3.54 11.35 13.41
C ALA A 400 3.59 9.89 12.94
N ASN A 401 2.59 9.09 13.32
CA ASN A 401 2.49 7.67 12.99
C ASN A 401 1.91 7.38 11.59
N GLN A 402 1.52 8.39 10.85
CA GLN A 402 0.86 8.26 9.56
C GLN A 402 1.36 9.29 8.55
N PRO A 403 1.46 8.96 7.25
CA PRO A 403 1.77 9.92 6.20
C PRO A 403 0.86 11.15 6.21
N GLY A 404 1.45 12.33 6.04
CA GLY A 404 0.70 13.58 6.00
C GLY A 404 1.49 14.79 5.50
N ALA A 405 0.81 15.78 4.94
CA ALA A 405 1.46 16.96 4.36
C ALA A 405 2.17 17.85 5.40
N SER A 406 1.77 17.78 6.67
CA SER A 406 2.35 18.55 7.78
C SER A 406 3.67 17.98 8.31
N ILE A 407 4.05 16.76 7.94
CA ILE A 407 5.28 16.10 8.40
C ILE A 407 6.50 16.80 7.80
N ALA A 408 7.47 17.15 8.64
CA ALA A 408 8.73 17.74 8.20
C ALA A 408 9.49 16.78 7.27
N ALA A 409 10.02 17.29 6.16
CA ALA A 409 10.80 16.48 5.24
C ALA A 409 12.20 16.19 5.78
N LEU A 410 12.72 14.99 5.53
CA LEU A 410 14.14 14.68 5.73
C LEU A 410 14.98 15.51 4.74
N THR A 411 16.14 15.95 5.22
CA THR A 411 17.18 16.52 4.36
C THR A 411 18.13 15.41 3.93
N PHE A 412 18.42 15.30 2.64
CA PHE A 412 19.33 14.27 2.14
C PHE A 412 20.71 14.39 2.77
N ASP A 413 21.30 13.24 3.09
CA ASP A 413 22.64 13.05 3.68
C ASP A 413 22.82 13.69 5.08
N VAL A 414 21.72 14.08 5.73
CA VAL A 414 21.71 14.60 7.10
C VAL A 414 20.98 13.60 8.01
N PRO A 415 21.69 13.00 9.00
CA PRO A 415 21.04 12.13 9.97
C PRO A 415 19.99 12.86 10.78
N LYS A 416 18.82 12.26 10.94
CA LYS A 416 17.73 12.75 11.77
C LYS A 416 17.53 11.81 12.95
N SER A 417 17.76 12.32 14.17
CA SER A 417 17.48 11.58 15.40
C SER A 417 15.99 11.56 15.71
N ALA A 418 15.53 10.44 16.24
CA ALA A 418 14.15 10.18 16.63
C ALA A 418 14.12 9.18 17.80
N THR A 419 12.93 8.99 18.40
CA THR A 419 12.73 8.05 19.49
C THR A 419 11.40 7.34 19.31
N LEU A 420 11.40 6.02 19.27
CA LEU A 420 10.16 5.25 19.44
C LEU A 420 9.73 5.40 20.88
N ASN A 421 8.64 6.12 21.11
CA ASN A 421 8.27 6.65 22.44
C ASN A 421 7.46 5.65 23.28
N TYR A 422 6.81 4.68 22.61
CA TYR A 422 5.96 3.67 23.26
C TYR A 422 5.89 2.36 22.46
N VAL A 423 5.33 1.33 23.07
CA VAL A 423 5.13 0.03 22.39
C VAL A 423 4.19 0.17 21.20
N GLY A 424 4.66 -0.22 20.02
CA GLY A 424 3.91 -0.11 18.75
C GLY A 424 3.96 1.28 18.10
N ASP A 425 4.86 2.13 18.55
CA ASP A 425 5.15 3.42 17.94
C ASP A 425 5.68 3.29 16.52
N ILE A 426 5.31 4.24 15.66
CA ILE A 426 5.75 4.31 14.26
C ILE A 426 6.09 5.75 13.95
N ASP A 427 7.34 6.00 13.72
CA ASP A 427 7.77 7.32 13.26
C ASP A 427 7.67 7.41 11.74
N THR A 428 6.97 8.42 11.26
CA THR A 428 6.82 8.68 9.82
C THR A 428 7.60 9.91 9.41
N PHE A 429 8.47 9.76 8.42
CA PHE A 429 9.26 10.85 7.85
C PHE A 429 8.86 11.10 6.40
N ARG A 430 8.76 12.37 6.00
CA ARG A 430 8.49 12.75 4.62
C ARG A 430 9.79 12.91 3.84
N ILE A 431 9.80 12.49 2.58
CA ILE A 431 10.94 12.61 1.66
C ILE A 431 10.43 13.24 0.36
N ASN A 432 11.00 14.36 -0.03
CA ASN A 432 10.63 15.04 -1.28
C ASN A 432 11.72 14.76 -2.33
N VAL A 433 11.34 14.13 -3.41
CA VAL A 433 12.21 13.82 -4.54
C VAL A 433 11.85 14.71 -5.72
N THR A 434 12.83 15.42 -6.27
CA THR A 434 12.64 16.39 -7.37
C THR A 434 13.07 15.86 -8.74
N GLN A 435 13.80 14.75 -8.77
CA GLN A 435 14.32 14.13 -9.99
C GLN A 435 14.18 12.60 -9.91
N THR A 436 14.18 11.91 -11.03
CA THR A 436 14.24 10.44 -11.05
C THR A 436 15.62 9.96 -10.60
N GLY A 437 15.65 8.96 -9.72
CA GLY A 437 16.91 8.42 -9.19
C GLY A 437 16.69 7.33 -8.17
N THR A 438 17.75 7.00 -7.45
CA THR A 438 17.75 6.05 -6.35
C THR A 438 17.65 6.77 -5.03
N LEU A 439 16.62 6.44 -4.27
CA LEU A 439 16.47 6.82 -2.87
C LEU A 439 17.02 5.66 -2.01
N TYR A 440 17.98 5.96 -1.17
CA TYR A 440 18.49 5.05 -0.15
C TYR A 440 18.18 5.59 1.23
N VAL A 441 17.55 4.78 2.07
CA VAL A 441 17.23 5.13 3.46
C VAL A 441 17.78 4.06 4.38
N LYS A 442 18.38 4.47 5.50
CA LYS A 442 18.91 3.56 6.51
C LYS A 442 18.67 4.08 7.92
N SER A 443 18.57 3.17 8.88
CA SER A 443 18.65 3.47 10.31
C SER A 443 20.06 3.33 10.87
N THR A 444 20.21 3.82 12.09
CA THR A 444 21.33 3.51 12.99
C THR A 444 20.78 3.45 14.40
N SER A 445 20.82 2.27 15.01
CA SER A 445 20.22 1.99 16.32
C SER A 445 20.94 0.86 17.05
N ASN A 446 20.72 0.76 18.36
CA ASN A 446 21.04 -0.45 19.14
C ASN A 446 19.83 -1.42 19.25
N TYR A 447 18.71 -1.04 18.64
CA TYR A 447 17.45 -1.80 18.64
C TYR A 447 17.21 -2.36 17.26
N ASP A 448 16.54 -3.51 17.22
CA ASP A 448 16.10 -4.14 15.97
C ASP A 448 14.90 -3.38 15.39
N LEU A 449 15.11 -2.70 14.26
CA LEU A 449 14.16 -1.81 13.62
C LEU A 449 13.78 -2.31 12.23
N ILE A 450 12.54 -2.05 11.84
CA ILE A 450 12.07 -2.24 10.47
C ILE A 450 11.75 -0.89 9.83
N GLY A 451 12.19 -0.73 8.57
CA GLY A 451 11.84 0.39 7.71
C GLY A 451 10.88 0.00 6.60
N ALA A 452 10.06 0.95 6.14
CA ALA A 452 9.26 0.82 4.92
C ALA A 452 9.15 2.14 4.17
N LEU A 453 9.38 2.11 2.85
CA LEU A 453 9.13 3.23 1.97
C LEU A 453 7.72 3.17 1.40
N LEU A 454 7.02 4.30 1.45
CA LEU A 454 5.65 4.45 0.98
C LEU A 454 5.56 5.54 -0.09
N ASP A 455 4.57 5.41 -0.96
CA ASP A 455 4.19 6.46 -1.92
C ASP A 455 3.40 7.60 -1.26
N ALA A 456 3.00 8.59 -2.05
CA ALA A 456 2.21 9.72 -1.58
C ALA A 456 0.82 9.34 -1.04
N SER A 457 0.30 8.17 -1.38
CA SER A 457 -0.98 7.64 -0.87
C SER A 457 -0.83 6.90 0.46
N GLY A 458 0.41 6.66 0.93
CA GLY A 458 0.72 5.87 2.10
C GLY A 458 0.77 4.36 1.83
N SER A 459 0.84 3.94 0.57
CA SER A 459 1.03 2.53 0.19
C SER A 459 2.52 2.19 0.11
N VAL A 460 2.90 0.99 0.58
CA VAL A 460 4.29 0.51 0.46
C VAL A 460 4.66 0.40 -1.01
N LEU A 461 5.84 0.87 -1.37
CA LEU A 461 6.36 0.72 -2.73
C LEU A 461 6.62 -0.76 -3.03
N GLU A 462 6.06 -1.25 -4.12
CA GLU A 462 6.16 -2.65 -4.55
C GLU A 462 6.57 -2.74 -6.02
N ASN A 463 7.25 -3.84 -6.38
CA ASN A 463 7.43 -4.28 -7.75
C ASN A 463 7.02 -5.77 -7.85
N ASP A 464 7.08 -6.36 -9.03
CA ASP A 464 6.62 -7.73 -9.31
C ASP A 464 7.31 -8.82 -8.45
N THR A 465 8.35 -8.52 -7.71
CA THR A 465 9.17 -9.49 -6.97
C THR A 465 9.46 -9.11 -5.52
N THR A 466 9.42 -7.83 -5.17
CA THR A 466 9.78 -7.33 -3.83
C THR A 466 8.96 -6.11 -3.44
N ASN A 467 8.92 -5.81 -2.15
CA ASN A 467 8.42 -4.55 -1.61
C ASN A 467 9.56 -3.76 -0.96
N ALA A 468 9.36 -2.47 -0.75
CA ALA A 468 10.35 -1.56 -0.18
C ALA A 468 10.31 -1.60 1.36
N THR A 469 10.47 -2.78 1.94
CA THR A 469 10.59 -3.00 3.38
C THR A 469 11.88 -3.73 3.70
N ASN A 470 12.50 -3.43 4.83
CA ASN A 470 13.71 -4.11 5.29
C ASN A 470 13.83 -3.99 6.81
N ASP A 471 14.29 -5.03 7.46
CA ASP A 471 14.62 -5.08 8.89
C ASP A 471 16.14 -5.09 9.12
N ASP A 472 16.89 -5.85 8.33
CA ASP A 472 18.35 -5.93 8.42
C ASP A 472 19.01 -5.44 7.12
N ALA A 473 19.87 -4.43 7.20
CA ALA A 473 20.68 -3.99 6.06
C ALA A 473 21.69 -5.06 5.64
N ASP A 474 22.19 -5.83 6.59
CA ASP A 474 22.97 -7.06 6.42
C ASP A 474 22.77 -7.98 7.63
N ALA A 475 23.19 -9.24 7.52
CA ALA A 475 23.00 -10.26 8.57
C ALA A 475 23.76 -9.99 9.89
N SER A 476 24.48 -8.89 10.01
CA SER A 476 25.29 -8.51 11.18
C SER A 476 24.77 -7.27 11.92
N THR A 477 23.70 -6.64 11.42
CA THR A 477 23.15 -5.39 11.97
C THR A 477 21.66 -5.53 12.27
N ASN A 478 21.19 -4.80 13.27
CA ASN A 478 19.77 -4.62 13.58
C ASN A 478 19.20 -3.37 12.90
N ASP A 479 19.94 -2.81 11.92
CA ASP A 479 19.59 -1.60 11.19
C ASP A 479 19.03 -1.95 9.81
N PHE A 480 17.93 -1.34 9.43
CA PHE A 480 17.42 -1.48 8.07
C PHE A 480 18.19 -0.64 7.05
N GLY A 481 18.22 -1.12 5.79
CA GLY A 481 18.75 -0.39 4.64
C GLY A 481 17.88 -0.66 3.40
N ILE A 482 17.17 0.36 2.89
CA ILE A 482 16.27 0.24 1.75
C ILE A 482 16.79 1.08 0.60
N SER A 483 17.03 0.45 -0.55
CA SER A 483 17.38 1.12 -1.81
C SER A 483 16.24 0.95 -2.80
N TRP A 484 15.68 2.07 -3.29
CA TRP A 484 14.53 2.03 -4.18
C TRP A 484 14.62 3.08 -5.29
N GLN A 485 14.19 2.71 -6.51
CA GLN A 485 14.07 3.66 -7.61
C GLN A 485 12.79 4.47 -7.46
N VAL A 486 12.94 5.79 -7.55
CA VAL A 486 11.82 6.72 -7.38
C VAL A 486 11.78 7.78 -8.48
N SER A 487 10.59 8.21 -8.85
CA SER A 487 10.31 9.36 -9.71
C SER A 487 10.11 10.63 -8.88
N PRO A 488 10.11 11.83 -9.50
CA PRO A 488 9.75 13.04 -8.78
C PRO A 488 8.42 12.91 -8.04
N GLY A 489 8.40 13.19 -6.74
CA GLY A 489 7.21 13.01 -5.91
C GLY A 489 7.50 13.13 -4.42
N THR A 490 6.45 12.97 -3.63
CA THR A 490 6.54 12.85 -2.18
C THR A 490 6.47 11.39 -1.79
N TYR A 491 7.38 10.98 -0.92
CA TYR A 491 7.47 9.65 -0.35
C TYR A 491 7.47 9.76 1.17
N TYR A 492 7.21 8.64 1.83
CA TYR A 492 7.29 8.55 3.28
C TYR A 492 8.13 7.35 3.69
N LEU A 493 8.88 7.50 4.77
CA LEU A 493 9.57 6.41 5.45
C LEU A 493 8.87 6.18 6.79
N ASN A 494 8.35 4.98 7.00
CA ASN A 494 7.91 4.53 8.31
C ASN A 494 9.02 3.73 8.98
N VAL A 495 9.24 3.99 10.26
CA VAL A 495 10.18 3.25 11.11
C VAL A 495 9.40 2.70 12.31
N ALA A 496 9.60 1.43 12.62
CA ALA A 496 8.99 0.75 13.77
C ALA A 496 9.96 -0.27 14.37
N PRO A 497 9.71 -0.78 15.58
CA PRO A 497 10.46 -1.90 16.10
C PRO A 497 10.11 -3.18 15.31
N TRP A 498 11.11 -4.05 15.08
CA TRP A 498 10.86 -5.37 14.49
C TRP A 498 9.94 -6.22 15.38
N VAL A 499 10.19 -6.21 16.70
CA VAL A 499 9.33 -6.85 17.69
C VAL A 499 8.64 -5.77 18.54
N PRO A 500 7.32 -5.57 18.44
CA PRO A 500 6.63 -4.46 19.10
C PRO A 500 6.60 -4.51 20.61
N THR A 501 6.99 -5.64 21.24
CA THR A 501 6.77 -5.89 22.66
C THR A 501 7.93 -5.50 23.58
N ASP A 502 9.11 -5.17 23.05
CA ASP A 502 10.36 -5.07 23.82
C ASP A 502 10.81 -3.63 24.14
N LEU A 503 9.98 -2.60 23.88
CA LEU A 503 10.44 -1.22 23.98
C LEU A 503 10.08 -0.51 25.28
N THR A 504 11.13 -0.18 26.00
CA THR A 504 11.32 1.12 26.66
C THR A 504 11.74 2.14 25.58
N PRO A 505 11.48 3.46 25.72
CA PRO A 505 11.80 4.44 24.67
C PRO A 505 13.14 4.18 23.98
N ALA A 506 13.13 3.96 22.66
CA ALA A 506 14.26 3.54 21.87
C ALA A 506 14.75 4.67 20.96
N GLY A 507 15.90 5.26 21.29
CA GLY A 507 16.52 6.29 20.46
C GLY A 507 17.22 5.68 19.24
N TYR A 508 17.06 6.30 18.07
CA TYR A 508 17.68 5.91 16.81
C TYR A 508 17.92 7.12 15.90
N SER A 509 18.56 6.92 14.76
CA SER A 509 18.62 7.93 13.71
C SER A 509 18.32 7.33 12.35
N VAL A 510 17.78 8.14 11.44
CA VAL A 510 17.57 7.79 10.03
C VAL A 510 18.34 8.72 9.13
N THR A 511 18.85 8.21 8.02
CA THR A 511 19.47 9.00 6.96
C THR A 511 18.84 8.62 5.62
N ALA A 512 18.41 9.62 4.86
CA ALA A 512 17.98 9.47 3.48
C ALA A 512 19.08 10.03 2.56
N SER A 513 19.50 9.26 1.57
CA SER A 513 20.44 9.68 0.52
C SER A 513 19.79 9.52 -0.84
N PHE A 514 20.15 10.40 -1.78
CA PHE A 514 19.54 10.38 -3.12
C PHE A 514 20.60 10.49 -4.21
N THR A 515 20.56 9.57 -5.16
CA THR A 515 21.44 9.58 -6.34
C THR A 515 20.61 9.71 -7.61
N THR A 516 20.83 10.77 -8.39
CA THR A 516 20.14 10.98 -9.66
C THR A 516 20.59 9.98 -10.71
N ALA A 517 19.63 9.22 -11.27
CA ALA A 517 19.90 8.38 -12.44
C ALA A 517 19.78 9.22 -13.73
N THR A 518 20.85 9.93 -14.08
CA THR A 518 20.86 10.80 -15.28
C THR A 518 21.30 10.07 -16.55
N THR A 519 21.90 8.89 -16.45
CA THR A 519 22.50 8.21 -17.61
C THR A 519 22.13 6.74 -17.64
N ASN A 520 21.54 6.30 -18.76
CA ASN A 520 21.36 4.88 -19.06
C ASN A 520 22.57 4.32 -19.81
N TYR A 521 23.20 3.28 -19.28
CA TYR A 521 24.40 2.66 -19.84
C TYR A 521 24.10 1.49 -20.80
N THR A 522 22.84 1.22 -21.13
CA THR A 522 22.46 0.17 -22.09
C THR A 522 23.11 0.46 -23.43
N SER A 523 24.04 -0.37 -23.85
CA SER A 523 24.77 -0.28 -25.16
C SER A 523 25.78 -1.42 -25.27
N LEU A 524 26.40 -1.51 -26.42
CA LEU A 524 27.65 -2.25 -26.64
C LEU A 524 28.85 -1.39 -26.23
N TRP A 525 29.76 -1.96 -25.45
CA TRP A 525 30.96 -1.34 -24.96
C TRP A 525 32.19 -2.17 -25.35
N TRP A 526 33.32 -1.52 -25.65
CA TRP A 526 34.54 -2.14 -26.11
C TRP A 526 35.77 -1.30 -25.75
N ALA A 527 36.96 -1.82 -25.96
CA ALA A 527 38.20 -1.08 -25.68
C ALA A 527 38.77 -0.30 -26.89
N GLY A 528 37.94 -0.11 -27.92
CA GLY A 528 38.35 0.60 -29.15
C GLY A 528 38.98 -0.30 -30.20
N GLU A 529 39.35 0.30 -31.35
CA GLU A 529 39.87 -0.42 -32.53
C GLU A 529 41.13 -1.21 -32.25
N ALA A 530 42.01 -0.72 -31.35
CA ALA A 530 43.26 -1.36 -31.01
C ALA A 530 43.07 -2.75 -30.30
N GLU A 531 41.88 -3.02 -29.78
CA GLU A 531 41.51 -4.31 -29.20
C GLU A 531 40.20 -4.85 -29.81
N SER A 532 39.95 -4.60 -31.08
CA SER A 532 38.74 -5.08 -31.78
C SER A 532 38.63 -6.61 -31.72
N GLY A 533 37.43 -7.12 -31.51
CA GLY A 533 37.09 -8.55 -31.46
C GLY A 533 36.43 -9.03 -30.19
N TRP A 534 36.46 -8.27 -29.12
CA TRP A 534 35.71 -8.54 -27.90
C TRP A 534 34.85 -7.34 -27.51
N GLY A 535 33.90 -7.56 -26.66
CA GLY A 535 33.07 -6.47 -26.12
C GLY A 535 32.16 -6.97 -25.00
N ILE A 536 31.44 -6.03 -24.43
CA ILE A 536 30.42 -6.30 -23.43
C ILE A 536 29.14 -5.50 -23.75
N ASN A 537 28.02 -6.19 -23.77
CA ASN A 537 26.72 -5.51 -23.80
C ASN A 537 26.26 -5.30 -22.36
N PHE A 538 25.95 -4.06 -22.02
CA PHE A 538 25.25 -3.73 -20.79
C PHE A 538 23.78 -3.44 -21.07
N ASN A 539 22.92 -4.01 -20.22
CA ASN A 539 21.49 -3.71 -20.14
C ASN A 539 21.24 -3.13 -18.76
N HIS A 540 20.96 -1.84 -18.69
CA HIS A 540 20.85 -1.09 -17.45
C HIS A 540 19.37 -0.81 -17.17
N GLN A 541 18.83 -1.42 -16.09
CA GLN A 541 17.49 -1.23 -15.60
C GLN A 541 17.53 -0.91 -14.10
N GLY A 542 16.97 0.23 -13.70
CA GLY A 542 17.05 0.70 -12.33
C GLY A 542 18.52 0.86 -11.86
N ASN A 543 18.83 0.22 -10.76
CA ASN A 543 20.18 0.15 -10.18
C ASN A 543 20.95 -1.11 -10.55
N ILE A 544 20.44 -1.87 -11.51
CA ILE A 544 21.00 -3.15 -11.90
C ILE A 544 21.57 -3.06 -13.31
N ILE A 545 22.75 -3.57 -13.49
CA ILE A 545 23.31 -3.84 -14.82
C ILE A 545 23.39 -5.35 -15.04
N PHE A 546 22.73 -5.83 -16.08
CA PHE A 546 22.98 -7.14 -16.66
C PHE A 546 24.07 -6.98 -17.72
N GLY A 547 25.11 -7.84 -17.70
CA GLY A 547 26.24 -7.76 -18.63
C GLY A 547 26.48 -9.09 -19.36
N THR A 548 26.68 -9.03 -20.67
CA THR A 548 27.12 -10.17 -21.46
C THR A 548 28.48 -9.84 -22.10
N LEU A 549 29.52 -10.41 -21.54
CA LEU A 549 30.90 -10.30 -22.04
C LEU A 549 31.13 -11.37 -23.09
N PHE A 550 31.48 -10.99 -24.30
CA PHE A 550 31.88 -11.89 -25.36
C PHE A 550 33.36 -11.70 -25.69
N THR A 551 34.10 -12.81 -25.69
CA THR A 551 35.55 -12.81 -25.86
C THR A 551 36.02 -14.21 -26.29
N TYR A 552 37.28 -14.57 -26.08
CA TYR A 552 37.80 -15.86 -26.52
C TYR A 552 38.63 -16.55 -25.41
N ASP A 553 38.58 -17.89 -25.48
CA ASP A 553 39.46 -18.76 -24.68
C ASP A 553 39.99 -19.89 -25.57
N ALA A 554 41.30 -20.08 -25.63
CA ALA A 554 41.99 -21.00 -26.54
C ALA A 554 41.57 -20.81 -28.02
N GLY A 555 41.42 -19.55 -28.45
CA GLY A 555 41.06 -19.20 -29.83
C GLY A 555 39.57 -19.31 -30.17
N ALA A 556 38.79 -19.97 -29.34
CA ALA A 556 37.33 -20.12 -29.53
C ALA A 556 36.53 -19.02 -28.82
N GLY A 557 35.43 -18.61 -29.43
CA GLY A 557 34.51 -17.64 -28.80
C GLY A 557 33.88 -18.22 -27.55
N ILE A 558 33.94 -17.46 -26.46
CA ILE A 558 33.21 -17.74 -25.19
C ILE A 558 32.43 -16.50 -24.79
N TRP A 559 31.40 -16.72 -24.00
CA TRP A 559 30.69 -15.63 -23.36
C TRP A 559 30.47 -15.89 -21.87
N LEU A 560 30.45 -14.80 -21.10
CA LEU A 560 30.28 -14.80 -19.67
C LEU A 560 29.18 -13.82 -19.28
N ILE A 561 28.42 -14.12 -18.22
CA ILE A 561 27.29 -13.33 -17.77
C ILE A 561 27.62 -12.67 -16.43
N LEU A 562 27.49 -11.37 -16.37
CA LEU A 562 27.16 -10.63 -15.15
C LEU A 562 25.64 -10.67 -15.01
N SER A 563 25.11 -11.66 -14.30
CA SER A 563 23.66 -11.84 -14.22
C SER A 563 22.95 -10.73 -13.43
N ARG A 564 23.71 -10.13 -12.49
CA ARG A 564 23.28 -9.00 -11.68
C ARG A 564 24.52 -8.24 -11.21
N GLY A 565 24.72 -7.05 -11.70
CA GLY A 565 25.68 -6.06 -11.19
C GLY A 565 24.92 -4.99 -10.41
N ASP A 566 25.06 -4.97 -9.09
CA ASP A 566 24.38 -4.02 -8.22
C ASP A 566 25.18 -2.72 -8.09
N LEU A 567 24.47 -1.58 -8.08
CA LEU A 567 25.06 -0.27 -7.86
C LEU A 567 25.69 -0.21 -6.46
N GLN A 568 26.95 0.22 -6.41
CA GLN A 568 27.72 0.37 -5.17
C GLN A 568 27.70 1.83 -4.70
N PRO A 569 28.00 2.10 -3.42
CA PRO A 569 28.03 3.46 -2.89
C PRO A 569 29.00 4.42 -3.61
N ASP A 570 30.02 3.89 -4.27
CA ASP A 570 30.99 4.66 -5.07
C ASP A 570 30.53 4.90 -6.52
N GLY A 571 29.32 4.51 -6.88
CA GLY A 571 28.75 4.67 -8.21
C GLY A 571 29.17 3.60 -9.23
N SER A 572 29.98 2.61 -8.83
CA SER A 572 30.29 1.45 -9.69
C SER A 572 29.23 0.36 -9.58
N TYR A 573 29.26 -0.60 -10.48
CA TYR A 573 28.42 -1.79 -10.45
C TYR A 573 29.29 -3.02 -10.21
N LEU A 574 28.88 -3.89 -9.29
CA LEU A 574 29.61 -5.10 -8.90
C LEU A 574 28.69 -6.32 -8.86
N GLY A 575 29.16 -7.45 -9.38
CA GLY A 575 28.43 -8.70 -9.30
C GLY A 575 29.27 -9.92 -9.67
N LYS A 576 28.65 -11.09 -9.55
CA LYS A 576 29.26 -12.39 -9.88
C LYS A 576 29.24 -12.64 -11.39
N LEU A 577 30.29 -13.31 -11.86
CA LEU A 577 30.45 -13.66 -13.26
C LEU A 577 30.25 -15.18 -13.45
N TYR A 578 29.43 -15.54 -14.41
CA TYR A 578 29.07 -16.94 -14.68
C TYR A 578 29.42 -17.37 -16.10
N ARG A 579 29.82 -18.64 -16.21
CA ARG A 579 29.82 -19.40 -17.48
C ARG A 579 28.57 -20.28 -17.49
N THR A 580 27.95 -20.42 -18.66
CA THR A 580 26.75 -21.25 -18.82
C THR A 580 26.97 -22.39 -19.81
N SER A 581 26.18 -23.46 -19.67
CA SER A 581 26.00 -24.54 -20.63
C SER A 581 24.52 -24.74 -20.92
N GLY A 582 24.18 -25.22 -22.11
CA GLY A 582 22.76 -25.37 -22.48
C GLY A 582 22.54 -26.19 -23.74
N PRO A 583 21.28 -26.36 -24.15
CA PRO A 583 20.93 -27.06 -25.38
C PRO A 583 21.51 -26.39 -26.63
N ALA A 584 21.78 -27.15 -27.68
CA ALA A 584 22.22 -26.62 -28.97
C ALA A 584 21.26 -25.54 -29.48
N PHE A 585 21.79 -24.51 -30.18
CA PHE A 585 21.00 -23.36 -30.67
C PHE A 585 19.75 -23.75 -31.50
N ASN A 586 19.78 -24.91 -32.16
CA ASN A 586 18.70 -25.44 -32.99
C ASN A 586 17.91 -26.58 -32.32
N ALA A 587 18.07 -26.79 -31.02
CA ALA A 587 17.30 -27.82 -30.30
C ALA A 587 15.80 -27.51 -30.31
N VAL A 588 14.98 -28.55 -30.55
CA VAL A 588 13.52 -28.47 -30.56
C VAL A 588 12.96 -29.68 -29.76
N PRO A 589 12.32 -29.46 -28.62
CA PRO A 589 12.19 -28.18 -27.94
C PRO A 589 13.51 -27.71 -27.33
N PHE A 590 13.67 -26.38 -27.19
CA PHE A 590 14.77 -25.82 -26.41
C PHE A 590 14.42 -25.93 -24.91
N THR A 591 15.18 -26.74 -24.18
CA THR A 591 14.96 -26.90 -22.73
C THR A 591 15.57 -25.74 -21.97
N PRO A 592 14.80 -24.95 -21.17
CA PRO A 592 15.35 -23.86 -20.36
C PRO A 592 16.50 -24.34 -19.46
N ILE A 593 17.56 -23.53 -19.35
CA ILE A 593 18.63 -23.82 -18.39
C ILE A 593 18.19 -23.53 -16.96
N THR A 594 18.83 -24.21 -16.01
CA THR A 594 18.60 -24.08 -14.56
C THR A 594 19.88 -23.65 -13.85
N ALA A 595 19.82 -23.46 -12.55
CA ALA A 595 21.02 -23.15 -11.73
C ALA A 595 22.16 -24.19 -11.92
N ALA A 596 21.84 -25.44 -12.21
CA ALA A 596 22.82 -26.49 -12.49
C ALA A 596 23.65 -26.25 -13.76
N ASN A 597 23.17 -25.41 -14.65
CA ASN A 597 23.86 -25.03 -15.88
C ASN A 597 24.76 -23.78 -15.72
N LEU A 598 24.79 -23.16 -14.56
CA LEU A 598 25.56 -21.97 -14.24
C LEU A 598 26.79 -22.37 -13.41
N THR A 599 27.97 -21.97 -13.87
CA THR A 599 29.23 -22.12 -13.12
C THR A 599 29.75 -20.72 -12.80
N GLU A 600 29.83 -20.35 -11.52
CA GLU A 600 30.48 -19.13 -11.09
C GLU A 600 31.98 -19.23 -11.43
N VAL A 601 32.48 -18.24 -12.16
CA VAL A 601 33.90 -18.22 -12.62
C VAL A 601 34.68 -17.04 -12.05
N GLY A 602 34.01 -16.09 -11.40
CA GLY A 602 34.63 -14.92 -10.80
C GLY A 602 33.65 -13.78 -10.54
N SER A 603 34.17 -12.57 -10.59
CA SER A 603 33.35 -11.35 -10.40
C SER A 603 33.69 -10.30 -11.46
N MET A 604 32.82 -9.31 -11.59
CA MET A 604 33.00 -8.19 -12.50
C MET A 604 32.58 -6.89 -11.82
N ARG A 605 33.41 -5.87 -11.97
CA ARG A 605 33.14 -4.48 -11.57
C ARG A 605 33.21 -3.57 -12.79
N VAL A 606 32.25 -2.69 -12.94
CA VAL A 606 32.30 -1.61 -13.93
C VAL A 606 32.11 -0.26 -13.26
N ALA A 607 33.01 0.68 -13.53
CA ALA A 607 32.93 2.05 -13.05
C ALA A 607 32.87 2.98 -14.26
N PHE A 608 31.76 3.69 -14.44
CA PHE A 608 31.58 4.64 -15.54
C PHE A 608 32.12 6.01 -15.12
N SER A 609 33.04 6.55 -15.91
CA SER A 609 33.61 7.90 -15.71
C SER A 609 32.82 8.98 -16.47
N SER A 610 32.00 8.59 -17.46
CA SER A 610 31.11 9.45 -18.22
C SER A 610 29.95 8.62 -18.82
N PRO A 611 28.95 9.23 -19.48
CA PRO A 611 27.93 8.50 -20.23
C PRO A 611 28.45 7.56 -21.32
N THR A 612 29.69 7.74 -21.74
CA THR A 612 30.30 7.03 -22.88
C THR A 612 31.62 6.37 -22.60
N THR A 613 32.21 6.52 -21.40
CA THR A 613 33.51 5.94 -21.01
C THR A 613 33.43 5.32 -19.63
N GLY A 614 34.28 4.31 -19.39
CA GLY A 614 34.37 3.63 -18.07
C GLY A 614 35.55 2.70 -17.99
N THR A 615 35.68 2.05 -16.82
CA THR A 615 36.68 1.01 -16.54
C THR A 615 35.96 -0.28 -16.19
N LEU A 616 36.28 -1.35 -16.90
CA LEU A 616 35.82 -2.71 -16.67
C LEU A 616 36.92 -3.51 -16.00
N THR A 617 36.68 -4.07 -14.85
CA THR A 617 37.56 -5.00 -14.16
C THR A 617 36.83 -6.32 -13.91
N TYR A 618 37.40 -7.43 -14.32
CA TYR A 618 36.83 -8.74 -14.06
C TYR A 618 37.90 -9.80 -13.80
N ASN A 619 37.53 -10.85 -13.10
CA ASN A 619 38.38 -12.01 -12.90
C ASN A 619 37.68 -13.29 -13.34
N VAL A 620 38.47 -14.22 -13.92
CA VAL A 620 38.05 -15.57 -14.27
C VAL A 620 39.06 -16.55 -13.67
N GLY A 621 38.63 -17.27 -12.64
CA GLY A 621 39.56 -18.02 -11.80
C GLY A 621 40.63 -17.11 -11.17
N SER A 622 41.89 -17.43 -11.35
CA SER A 622 43.02 -16.61 -10.86
C SER A 622 43.47 -15.50 -11.80
N ARG A 623 42.87 -15.38 -12.98
CA ARG A 623 43.23 -14.39 -14.01
C ARG A 623 42.39 -13.13 -13.83
N SER A 624 43.05 -11.97 -13.70
CA SER A 624 42.39 -10.66 -13.58
C SER A 624 42.68 -9.78 -14.79
N VAL A 625 41.64 -9.08 -15.28
CA VAL A 625 41.68 -8.21 -16.46
C VAL A 625 41.07 -6.87 -16.09
N THR A 626 41.76 -5.78 -16.45
CA THR A 626 41.26 -4.41 -16.36
C THR A 626 41.36 -3.73 -17.71
N LYS A 627 40.28 -3.15 -18.21
CA LYS A 627 40.19 -2.48 -19.50
C LYS A 627 39.50 -1.12 -19.36
N SER A 628 40.06 -0.12 -20.06
CA SER A 628 39.28 1.09 -20.33
C SER A 628 38.29 0.79 -21.46
N ILE A 629 37.03 1.14 -21.25
CA ILE A 629 35.96 0.86 -22.22
C ILE A 629 35.22 2.13 -22.64
N SER A 630 34.72 2.10 -23.84
CA SER A 630 33.85 3.16 -24.38
C SER A 630 32.65 2.56 -25.10
N LYS A 631 31.55 3.33 -25.20
CA LYS A 631 30.40 2.92 -26.05
C LYS A 631 30.85 2.81 -27.49
N GLN A 632 30.51 1.70 -28.14
CA GLN A 632 30.78 1.55 -29.57
C GLN A 632 29.82 2.43 -30.39
N THR A 633 30.40 3.22 -31.31
CA THR A 633 29.66 4.11 -32.20
C THR A 633 29.93 3.71 -33.64
N PHE A 634 28.88 3.37 -34.39
CA PHE A 634 28.95 3.04 -35.82
C PHE A 634 27.94 3.85 -36.66
N ALA A 635 27.02 4.59 -36.02
CA ALA A 635 26.10 5.56 -36.62
C ALA A 635 25.63 6.53 -35.51
N THR A 636 24.66 7.41 -35.77
CA THR A 636 24.12 8.33 -34.77
C THR A 636 23.49 7.54 -33.63
N GLN A 637 24.03 7.76 -32.42
CA GLN A 637 23.56 7.06 -31.22
C GLN A 637 22.17 7.55 -30.81
N PRO A 638 21.29 6.67 -30.26
CA PRO A 638 20.04 7.08 -29.67
C PRO A 638 20.31 7.81 -28.34
N ASN A 639 19.37 8.65 -27.96
CA ASN A 639 19.32 9.21 -26.61
C ASN A 639 18.59 8.23 -25.69
N CYS A 640 19.29 7.65 -24.72
CA CYS A 640 18.76 6.65 -23.81
C CYS A 640 18.58 7.22 -22.40
N GLY A 641 17.35 7.21 -21.90
CA GLY A 641 16.98 7.48 -20.51
C GLY A 641 16.37 6.26 -19.83
N PHE A 642 15.62 6.51 -18.76
CA PHE A 642 14.81 5.50 -18.10
C PHE A 642 13.32 5.81 -18.24
N THR A 643 12.48 4.77 -18.34
CA THR A 643 11.03 4.88 -18.31
C THR A 643 10.42 3.75 -17.49
N GLY A 644 9.39 4.05 -16.69
CA GLY A 644 8.52 3.06 -16.05
C GLY A 644 7.32 2.66 -16.91
N THR A 645 7.15 3.25 -18.09
CA THR A 645 5.97 3.03 -18.94
C THR A 645 6.19 1.96 -20.02
N ASN A 646 5.11 1.54 -20.65
CA ASN A 646 5.15 0.61 -21.78
C ASN A 646 5.89 1.20 -22.98
N ARG A 647 6.83 0.44 -23.58
CA ARG A 647 7.67 0.81 -24.73
C ARG A 647 7.15 0.28 -26.07
N SER A 648 5.91 -0.18 -26.15
CA SER A 648 5.34 -0.76 -27.39
C SER A 648 5.42 0.17 -28.60
N TYR A 649 5.42 1.48 -28.38
CA TYR A 649 5.53 2.49 -29.43
C TYR A 649 6.97 2.88 -29.79
N ASN A 650 7.99 2.32 -29.12
CA ASN A 650 9.38 2.64 -29.42
C ASN A 650 9.81 2.06 -30.74
N SER A 651 10.43 2.90 -31.58
CA SER A 651 11.05 2.52 -32.86
C SER A 651 12.55 2.23 -32.73
N ASN A 652 13.16 2.46 -31.57
CA ASN A 652 14.53 2.04 -31.28
C ASN A 652 14.50 0.74 -30.47
N PHE A 653 15.17 -0.28 -30.98
CA PHE A 653 15.12 -1.64 -30.46
C PHE A 653 16.35 -2.03 -29.63
N GLN A 654 17.20 -1.07 -29.26
CA GLN A 654 18.34 -1.30 -28.38
C GLN A 654 17.92 -1.87 -27.03
N ASP A 655 18.31 -3.11 -26.73
CA ASP A 655 18.05 -3.82 -25.48
C ASP A 655 18.55 -5.28 -25.58
N LEU A 656 18.31 -6.05 -24.49
CA LEU A 656 18.39 -7.50 -24.45
C LEU A 656 17.02 -8.09 -24.81
N TRP A 657 17.03 -9.06 -25.75
CA TRP A 657 15.84 -9.76 -26.22
C TRP A 657 15.98 -11.26 -26.02
N TRP A 658 14.91 -11.92 -25.63
CA TRP A 658 14.89 -13.33 -25.28
C TRP A 658 13.52 -13.99 -25.51
N ASN A 659 13.46 -15.31 -25.38
CA ASN A 659 12.19 -16.02 -25.27
C ASN A 659 11.98 -16.45 -23.82
N PRO A 660 10.94 -15.99 -23.09
CA PRO A 660 10.72 -16.30 -21.67
C PRO A 660 10.50 -17.80 -21.39
N ASN A 661 10.07 -18.58 -22.38
CA ASN A 661 9.89 -20.01 -22.28
C ASN A 661 11.18 -20.82 -22.58
N GLU A 662 12.25 -20.16 -22.98
CA GLU A 662 13.51 -20.76 -23.40
C GLU A 662 14.70 -20.08 -22.73
N SER A 663 14.68 -19.93 -21.40
CA SER A 663 15.77 -19.30 -20.65
C SER A 663 17.12 -19.95 -20.93
N GLY A 664 18.17 -19.15 -21.08
CA GLY A 664 19.55 -19.57 -21.29
C GLY A 664 20.21 -19.07 -22.56
N TRP A 665 19.45 -18.46 -23.46
CA TRP A 665 19.97 -17.79 -24.66
C TRP A 665 19.32 -16.41 -24.81
N GLY A 666 19.92 -15.54 -25.61
CA GLY A 666 19.36 -14.21 -25.88
C GLY A 666 20.17 -13.48 -26.94
N ILE A 667 19.63 -12.36 -27.40
CA ILE A 667 20.31 -11.46 -28.33
C ILE A 667 20.32 -10.05 -27.77
N ASN A 668 21.51 -9.44 -27.67
CA ASN A 668 21.64 -8.01 -27.43
C ASN A 668 21.63 -7.26 -28.76
N LEU A 669 20.81 -6.23 -28.83
CA LEU A 669 20.72 -5.35 -29.99
C LEU A 669 21.25 -3.95 -29.61
N THR A 670 22.22 -3.46 -30.37
CA THR A 670 22.65 -2.06 -30.36
C THR A 670 22.11 -1.41 -31.62
N HIS A 671 21.19 -0.46 -31.46
CA HIS A 671 20.47 0.16 -32.57
C HIS A 671 20.87 1.64 -32.72
N GLN A 672 21.54 1.97 -33.80
CA GLN A 672 21.99 3.33 -34.13
C GLN A 672 21.51 3.69 -35.57
N SER A 673 20.68 4.72 -35.72
CA SER A 673 20.02 5.12 -36.96
C SER A 673 19.28 3.92 -37.61
N ASP A 674 19.61 3.56 -38.85
CA ASP A 674 19.01 2.47 -39.60
C ASP A 674 19.82 1.18 -39.57
N ILE A 675 20.71 1.05 -38.57
CA ILE A 675 21.61 -0.10 -38.41
C ILE A 675 21.43 -0.73 -37.06
N ILE A 676 21.33 -2.05 -37.02
CA ILE A 676 21.41 -2.87 -35.80
C ILE A 676 22.70 -3.70 -35.82
N PHE A 677 23.49 -3.58 -34.76
CA PHE A 677 24.49 -4.57 -34.42
C PHE A 677 23.87 -5.56 -33.40
N GLY A 678 23.94 -6.86 -33.69
CA GLY A 678 23.35 -7.90 -32.85
C GLY A 678 24.39 -8.89 -32.35
N THR A 679 24.37 -9.22 -31.06
CA THR A 679 25.18 -10.29 -30.46
C THR A 679 24.25 -11.38 -29.94
N LEU A 680 24.23 -12.52 -30.63
CA LEU A 680 23.44 -13.71 -30.25
C LEU A 680 24.28 -14.60 -29.34
N PHE A 681 23.83 -14.83 -28.13
CA PHE A 681 24.44 -15.71 -27.13
C PHE A 681 23.63 -17.00 -27.03
N THR A 682 24.28 -18.13 -27.33
CA THR A 682 23.63 -19.45 -27.42
C THR A 682 24.65 -20.57 -27.18
N TYR A 683 24.36 -21.80 -27.63
CA TYR A 683 25.23 -22.96 -27.40
C TYR A 683 25.45 -23.75 -28.71
N ASP A 684 26.62 -24.34 -28.82
CA ASP A 684 26.92 -25.25 -29.91
C ASP A 684 26.32 -26.65 -29.68
N ALA A 685 26.56 -27.57 -30.64
CA ALA A 685 26.02 -28.92 -30.56
C ALA A 685 26.53 -29.74 -29.35
N THR A 686 27.59 -29.32 -28.69
CA THR A 686 28.14 -29.94 -27.48
C THR A 686 27.61 -29.34 -26.19
N GLY A 687 26.75 -28.32 -26.28
CA GLY A 687 26.22 -27.55 -25.14
C GLY A 687 27.18 -26.51 -24.58
N LYS A 688 28.27 -26.23 -25.28
CA LYS A 688 29.23 -25.19 -24.89
C LYS A 688 28.77 -23.82 -25.38
N GLY A 689 28.97 -22.79 -24.57
CA GLY A 689 28.64 -21.41 -24.92
C GLY A 689 29.27 -20.96 -26.24
N MET A 690 28.46 -20.43 -27.12
CA MET A 690 28.81 -19.91 -28.44
C MET A 690 28.14 -18.55 -28.62
N TRP A 691 28.83 -17.59 -29.21
CA TRP A 691 28.23 -16.34 -29.64
C TRP A 691 28.44 -16.08 -31.14
N LEU A 692 27.46 -15.39 -31.73
CA LEU A 692 27.43 -15.03 -33.14
C LEU A 692 27.11 -13.55 -33.28
N ILE A 693 27.65 -12.88 -34.31
CA ILE A 693 27.41 -11.46 -34.55
C ILE A 693 26.66 -11.21 -35.87
N LEU A 694 25.62 -10.39 -35.77
CA LEU A 694 25.09 -9.60 -36.83
C LEU A 694 25.86 -8.28 -36.85
N SER A 695 27.00 -8.25 -37.61
CA SER A 695 27.90 -7.08 -37.53
C SER A 695 27.29 -5.83 -38.16
N ARG A 696 26.32 -6.01 -39.08
CA ARG A 696 25.53 -4.99 -39.69
C ARG A 696 24.20 -5.56 -40.16
N GLY A 697 23.13 -5.24 -39.49
CA GLY A 697 21.76 -5.46 -39.90
C GLY A 697 21.20 -4.16 -40.45
N ASP A 698 21.01 -4.09 -41.74
CA ASP A 698 20.43 -2.90 -42.38
C ASP A 698 18.89 -2.94 -42.32
N ARG A 699 18.27 -1.78 -42.16
CA ARG A 699 16.81 -1.65 -42.21
C ARG A 699 16.28 -2.03 -43.57
N ILE A 700 15.27 -2.88 -43.64
CA ILE A 700 14.55 -3.23 -44.85
C ILE A 700 13.63 -2.05 -45.23
N ALA A 701 13.81 -1.50 -46.43
CA ALA A 701 13.07 -0.31 -46.89
C ALA A 701 11.55 -0.44 -46.69
N GLY A 702 10.94 0.61 -46.14
CA GLY A 702 9.50 0.67 -45.87
C GLY A 702 9.01 -0.15 -44.67
N THR A 703 9.91 -0.74 -43.87
CA THR A 703 9.57 -1.56 -42.69
C THR A 703 10.36 -1.14 -41.46
N GLN A 704 10.04 -1.73 -40.31
CA GLN A 704 10.87 -1.68 -39.13
C GLN A 704 11.73 -2.95 -38.94
N ASN A 705 11.90 -3.75 -39.97
CA ASN A 705 12.65 -4.98 -39.95
C ASN A 705 14.10 -4.77 -40.36
N PHE A 706 14.99 -5.63 -39.86
CA PHE A 706 16.44 -5.55 -40.13
C PHE A 706 16.96 -6.90 -40.60
N ALA A 707 17.95 -6.89 -41.49
CA ALA A 707 18.57 -8.13 -41.96
C ALA A 707 20.06 -7.93 -42.31
N GLY A 708 20.86 -8.98 -42.17
CA GLY A 708 22.26 -8.99 -42.51
C GLY A 708 22.93 -10.35 -42.32
N ALA A 709 24.21 -10.41 -42.67
CA ALA A 709 25.03 -11.61 -42.56
C ALA A 709 25.39 -11.90 -41.09
N LEU A 710 25.38 -13.19 -40.74
CA LEU A 710 25.72 -13.70 -39.39
C LEU A 710 27.11 -14.34 -39.41
N TYR A 711 27.96 -13.92 -38.47
CA TYR A 711 29.35 -14.38 -38.41
C TYR A 711 29.67 -15.09 -37.12
N ARG A 712 30.56 -16.08 -37.21
CA ARG A 712 31.34 -16.63 -36.13
C ARG A 712 32.74 -16.04 -36.16
N THR A 713 33.36 -15.82 -34.97
CA THR A 713 34.69 -15.24 -34.90
C THR A 713 35.65 -16.10 -34.09
N THR A 714 36.93 -15.91 -34.33
CA THR A 714 38.06 -16.44 -33.54
C THR A 714 38.95 -15.29 -33.10
N GLY A 715 39.68 -15.46 -31.99
CA GLY A 715 40.52 -14.38 -31.50
C GLY A 715 41.47 -14.81 -30.37
N PRO A 716 42.33 -13.89 -29.88
CA PRO A 716 43.25 -14.14 -28.79
C PRO A 716 42.53 -14.37 -27.47
N ASN A 717 43.19 -15.01 -26.50
CA ASN A 717 42.63 -15.22 -25.17
C ASN A 717 42.19 -13.89 -24.51
N PHE A 718 41.12 -13.95 -23.67
CA PHE A 718 40.55 -12.82 -22.97
C PHE A 718 41.53 -12.03 -22.11
N ASP A 719 42.58 -12.68 -21.63
CA ASP A 719 43.65 -12.14 -20.78
C ASP A 719 44.97 -11.83 -21.55
N ALA A 720 44.93 -11.93 -22.90
CA ALA A 720 46.13 -11.60 -23.71
C ALA A 720 46.53 -10.13 -23.53
N GLN A 721 47.84 -9.94 -23.36
CA GLN A 721 48.46 -8.59 -23.26
C GLN A 721 49.69 -8.52 -24.14
N PRO A 722 49.68 -7.71 -25.20
CA PRO A 722 48.53 -6.94 -25.69
C PRO A 722 47.47 -7.84 -26.32
N PHE A 723 46.19 -7.40 -26.27
CA PHE A 723 45.14 -8.05 -27.01
C PHE A 723 45.28 -7.68 -28.51
N THR A 724 45.53 -8.66 -29.35
CA THR A 724 45.69 -8.43 -30.78
C THR A 724 44.33 -8.29 -31.47
N PRO A 725 44.05 -7.18 -32.17
CA PRO A 725 42.79 -6.99 -32.87
C PRO A 725 42.50 -8.13 -33.86
N ILE A 726 41.25 -8.57 -33.93
CA ILE A 726 40.82 -9.51 -34.98
C ILE A 726 40.71 -8.77 -36.32
N THR A 727 40.93 -9.53 -37.41
CA THR A 727 40.85 -9.05 -38.78
C THR A 727 39.74 -9.82 -39.54
N GLN A 728 39.53 -9.50 -40.80
CA GLN A 728 38.58 -10.23 -41.68
C GLN A 728 38.88 -11.74 -41.71
N ALA A 729 40.15 -12.13 -41.59
CA ALA A 729 40.58 -13.55 -41.53
C ALA A 729 40.01 -14.32 -40.35
N ASN A 730 39.62 -13.62 -39.29
CA ASN A 730 39.07 -14.18 -38.09
C ASN A 730 37.53 -14.30 -38.14
N LEU A 731 36.90 -13.81 -39.19
CA LEU A 731 35.44 -13.83 -39.37
C LEU A 731 35.03 -14.91 -40.36
N THR A 732 34.14 -15.79 -39.97
CA THR A 732 33.54 -16.78 -40.86
C THR A 732 32.05 -16.52 -40.90
N GLN A 733 31.55 -16.20 -42.11
CA GLN A 733 30.12 -16.11 -42.33
C GLN A 733 29.49 -17.51 -42.19
N VAL A 734 28.52 -17.64 -41.26
CA VAL A 734 27.86 -18.92 -40.95
C VAL A 734 26.41 -18.93 -41.42
N GLY A 735 25.89 -17.80 -41.85
CA GLY A 735 24.51 -17.65 -42.31
C GLY A 735 24.04 -16.21 -42.35
N ASN A 736 22.74 -16.01 -42.20
CA ASN A 736 22.10 -14.71 -42.22
C ASN A 736 21.15 -14.61 -41.00
N MET A 737 20.78 -13.36 -40.64
CA MET A 737 19.83 -13.07 -39.56
C MET A 737 18.85 -12.02 -40.05
N ARG A 738 17.58 -12.20 -39.65
CA ARG A 738 16.50 -11.24 -39.86
C ARG A 738 15.73 -11.03 -38.57
N LEU A 739 15.44 -9.78 -38.24
CA LEU A 739 14.63 -9.33 -37.12
C LEU A 739 13.36 -8.69 -37.66
N GLU A 740 12.20 -9.20 -37.27
CA GLU A 740 10.88 -8.70 -37.67
C GLU A 740 10.16 -8.20 -36.42
N PHE A 741 10.16 -6.88 -36.22
CA PHE A 741 9.53 -6.26 -35.03
C PHE A 741 8.03 -6.10 -35.24
N THR A 742 7.23 -6.63 -34.30
CA THR A 742 5.79 -6.46 -34.25
C THR A 742 5.43 -5.11 -33.59
N ASP A 743 6.16 -4.79 -32.53
CA ASP A 743 6.08 -3.52 -31.79
C ASP A 743 7.42 -3.26 -31.08
N GLY A 744 7.46 -2.24 -30.21
CA GLY A 744 8.67 -1.91 -29.48
C GLY A 744 9.10 -2.94 -28.42
N ASN A 745 8.27 -3.95 -28.10
CA ASN A 745 8.53 -4.97 -27.06
C ASN A 745 8.61 -6.39 -27.62
N THR A 746 8.09 -6.68 -28.82
CA THR A 746 7.97 -8.04 -29.36
C THR A 746 8.50 -8.12 -30.78
N ALA A 747 9.15 -9.23 -31.12
CA ALA A 747 9.72 -9.48 -32.44
C ALA A 747 9.80 -10.98 -32.76
N LYS A 748 10.03 -11.26 -34.03
CA LYS A 748 10.44 -12.57 -34.51
C LYS A 748 11.91 -12.51 -34.94
N LEU A 749 12.73 -13.39 -34.37
CA LEU A 749 14.13 -13.61 -34.75
C LEU A 749 14.19 -14.83 -35.69
N ILE A 750 14.73 -14.64 -36.86
CA ILE A 750 14.94 -15.66 -37.88
C ILE A 750 16.42 -15.67 -38.23
N TYR A 751 17.07 -16.82 -38.11
CA TYR A 751 18.48 -16.96 -38.50
C TYR A 751 18.83 -18.35 -38.99
N ASP A 752 19.89 -18.47 -39.72
CA ASP A 752 20.46 -19.74 -40.13
C ASP A 752 21.96 -19.82 -39.75
N VAL A 753 22.38 -21.01 -39.34
CA VAL A 753 23.79 -21.33 -39.03
C VAL A 753 24.17 -22.60 -39.75
N ASN A 754 25.08 -22.50 -40.75
CA ASN A 754 25.57 -23.63 -41.55
C ASN A 754 24.41 -24.49 -42.12
N GLY A 755 23.33 -23.84 -42.58
CA GLY A 755 22.17 -24.47 -43.19
C GLY A 755 21.09 -24.93 -42.19
N ALA A 756 21.31 -24.84 -40.89
CA ALA A 756 20.28 -25.07 -39.90
C ALA A 756 19.48 -23.77 -39.62
N SER A 757 18.23 -23.74 -40.03
CA SER A 757 17.35 -22.59 -39.86
C SER A 757 16.63 -22.60 -38.50
N VAL A 758 16.54 -21.46 -37.85
CA VAL A 758 15.90 -21.25 -36.54
C VAL A 758 14.97 -20.06 -36.60
N THR A 759 13.77 -20.21 -36.04
CA THR A 759 12.81 -19.10 -35.86
C THR A 759 12.33 -19.09 -34.42
N LYS A 760 12.43 -17.94 -33.78
CA LYS A 760 12.05 -17.70 -32.38
C LYS A 760 11.18 -16.45 -32.25
N ASN A 761 10.13 -16.52 -31.45
CA ASN A 761 9.46 -15.33 -30.96
C ASN A 761 10.26 -14.80 -29.76
N ILE A 762 10.58 -13.51 -29.76
CA ILE A 762 11.37 -12.85 -28.75
C ILE A 762 10.66 -11.61 -28.22
N GLN A 763 10.97 -11.28 -26.98
CA GLN A 763 10.54 -10.05 -26.32
C GLN A 763 11.71 -9.42 -25.57
N ARG A 764 11.57 -8.11 -25.23
CA ARG A 764 12.58 -7.46 -24.40
C ARG A 764 12.64 -8.12 -23.02
N GLN A 765 13.82 -8.34 -22.49
CA GLN A 765 13.99 -8.80 -21.13
C GLN A 765 13.75 -7.67 -20.14
N THR A 766 12.93 -7.93 -19.12
CA THR A 766 12.62 -6.99 -18.04
C THR A 766 13.01 -7.62 -16.72
N PHE A 767 13.82 -6.92 -15.93
CA PHE A 767 14.26 -7.34 -14.59
C PHE A 767 14.18 -6.20 -13.56
N ASP A 768 13.72 -5.00 -13.98
CA ASP A 768 13.41 -3.87 -13.11
C ASP A 768 12.26 -3.03 -13.70
N ALA A 769 11.56 -2.28 -12.87
CA ALA A 769 10.48 -1.38 -13.29
C ALA A 769 10.98 -0.22 -14.16
N PHE A 770 12.20 0.30 -13.90
CA PHE A 770 12.84 1.38 -14.66
C PHE A 770 13.72 0.82 -15.78
N ARG A 771 13.20 0.85 -16.97
CA ARG A 771 13.75 0.20 -18.19
C ARG A 771 14.41 1.23 -19.10
N PRO A 772 15.38 0.83 -19.94
CA PRO A 772 15.95 1.74 -20.93
C PRO A 772 14.86 2.20 -21.91
N ASP A 773 14.78 3.51 -22.12
CA ASP A 773 13.97 4.14 -23.16
C ASP A 773 14.92 4.87 -24.09
N CYS A 774 15.21 4.25 -25.23
CA CYS A 774 16.10 4.78 -26.25
C CYS A 774 15.28 5.34 -27.39
N ARG A 775 15.54 6.58 -27.77
CA ARG A 775 14.83 7.28 -28.88
C ARG A 775 15.83 7.84 -29.85
N ALA A 776 15.40 7.99 -31.11
CA ALA A 776 16.19 8.73 -32.09
C ALA A 776 16.47 10.14 -31.54
N PRO A 777 17.68 10.71 -31.79
CA PRO A 777 18.03 12.05 -31.36
C PRO A 777 17.12 13.12 -31.93
#